data_912cd84312ed0ffe4444513c4d46dd2e
#
_entry.id   912cd84312ed0ffe4444513c4d46dd2e
#
_cell.length_a   1.000
_cell.length_b   1.000
_cell.length_c   1.000
_cell.angle_alpha   90.00
_cell.angle_beta   90.00
_cell.angle_gamma   90.00
#
_symmetry.space_group_name_H-M   'P 1'
#
loop_
_entity.id
_entity.type
_entity.pdbx_description
1 polymer ?
#
loop_
_entity_poly.entity_id
_entity_poly.type
_entity_poly.pdbx_seq_one_letter_code
_entity_poly.pdbx_strand_id
1 'polypeptide(L)'
;MASRSMKSPAVSASHGPASGSTDDEGGFAREHVSVPSDGVPLDLCLTREWLVTDGLGGYASGSVPGPHTRRYHGLLVAPLAPPLGRHVLLSHLDELVSGVAGATPVSLSSHEFEDGTIHPRGLDHLRSFQLIDGRPTWIWDIGSGGQIERQIWCDTSNPTADGSGHHASATHISWTLLGVPSATLQIRPLATSRDFHAEWRGNGDWHFEISPVRKSHTTPPYLDARSSQDHAVIDVRAHQHAPSWHLVATPPPGATWNWDSSSAGWWWNFLHREERARGFDHVEDLYCVGTLSTTMQEGQTLTVTATVAAIGAAPYPVPGTGRTVVTRRTAPPPRRVSMVASLTIEQPRASVAQVQADADSRFLEQLRRAANDFIVVRNFSDRHGSGASTGRTVIAGYHWFGDWGRDTMIALPGLTQLTGRVAEACEVLGAWARVVNRGMLPNRFPDSGAQLGEGDYNTVDATLWFIHAIDRIDTMAGGALVDSLWPVLTEIIECHMAGTRHGIGVDPADGLVRCSDGQLTWMDARVDGIDQTPRAGKPVEVNALWIHALSLMSQWADGRGDRQAADRYRVARTRASESFQRRFWCGPTTGGWHRVDGTAGYLLDVIDGPQGNDASLRPNQLIAAALPATPLTRTQRRQVTETVRAHLWTPRGVRTLTPADPRYRGECSGTAETRDSAYHRGTAWAWLLGPMVDAWMLSHETGARALLSPLREHLWDDAGVGTISEIFDGDAPHTARGSIAQAWSVAEVGRAWIASTPLA
;
A
#
# COMPACT_ATOMS: atom_id res chain seq x y z
N MET A 1 -32.33 -43.74 34.61
CA MET A 1 -33.63 -43.82 33.92
C MET A 1 -33.61 -42.92 32.70
N ALA A 2 -33.72 -43.58 31.56
CA ALA A 2 -34.16 -43.11 30.25
C ALA A 2 -33.51 -41.86 29.59
N SER A 3 -32.57 -42.17 28.72
CA SER A 3 -32.14 -41.40 27.54
C SER A 3 -33.32 -41.09 26.59
N ARG A 4 -33.37 -39.89 26.05
CA ARG A 4 -34.04 -39.61 24.76
C ARG A 4 -33.11 -38.84 23.82
N SER A 5 -32.62 -39.57 22.84
CA SER A 5 -31.99 -39.12 21.60
C SER A 5 -33.02 -38.34 20.79
N MET A 6 -32.67 -37.11 20.38
CA MET A 6 -33.34 -36.41 19.27
C MET A 6 -32.41 -36.37 18.07
N LYS A 7 -32.78 -37.07 17.02
CA LYS A 7 -32.19 -37.05 15.71
C LYS A 7 -32.61 -35.76 14.98
N SER A 8 -31.64 -34.98 14.49
CA SER A 8 -31.88 -33.93 13.50
C SER A 8 -32.06 -34.55 12.10
N PRO A 9 -32.96 -34.05 11.27
CA PRO A 9 -33.11 -34.54 9.90
C PRO A 9 -32.03 -33.98 8.98
N ALA A 10 -31.41 -34.89 8.23
CA ALA A 10 -30.53 -34.55 7.13
C ALA A 10 -31.34 -33.92 5.96
N VAL A 11 -31.01 -32.71 5.55
CA VAL A 11 -31.49 -32.12 4.30
C VAL A 11 -30.46 -32.44 3.22
N SER A 12 -30.81 -33.39 2.36
CA SER A 12 -30.09 -33.67 1.15
C SER A 12 -30.51 -32.64 0.08
N ALA A 13 -29.64 -31.69 -0.25
CA ALA A 13 -29.78 -30.85 -1.43
C ALA A 13 -28.91 -31.44 -2.55
N SER A 14 -29.55 -32.19 -3.42
CA SER A 14 -28.99 -32.55 -4.73
C SER A 14 -29.13 -31.35 -5.66
N HIS A 15 -28.03 -30.64 -5.94
CA HIS A 15 -27.98 -29.74 -7.07
C HIS A 15 -27.27 -30.49 -8.22
N GLY A 16 -28.07 -30.87 -9.20
CA GLY A 16 -27.60 -31.31 -10.51
C GLY A 16 -26.98 -30.12 -11.25
N PRO A 17 -26.04 -30.35 -12.19
CA PRO A 17 -25.41 -29.29 -12.93
C PRO A 17 -26.44 -28.65 -13.87
N ALA A 18 -26.65 -27.34 -13.72
CA ALA A 18 -27.32 -26.51 -14.73
C ALA A 18 -26.44 -26.52 -15.99
N SER A 19 -27.03 -26.92 -17.12
CA SER A 19 -26.43 -26.82 -18.44
C SER A 19 -26.15 -25.37 -18.77
N GLY A 20 -24.93 -24.91 -18.49
CA GLY A 20 -24.42 -23.62 -18.94
C GLY A 20 -24.16 -23.67 -20.43
N SER A 21 -24.66 -22.68 -21.15
CA SER A 21 -24.30 -22.38 -22.53
C SER A 21 -22.79 -22.19 -22.65
N THR A 22 -22.17 -22.96 -23.53
CA THR A 22 -20.78 -22.84 -23.96
C THR A 22 -20.63 -21.59 -24.83
N ASP A 23 -20.29 -20.45 -24.19
CA ASP A 23 -19.60 -19.34 -24.82
C ASP A 23 -18.46 -18.91 -23.89
N ASP A 24 -17.48 -19.82 -23.74
CA ASP A 24 -16.22 -19.57 -23.07
C ASP A 24 -15.22 -19.02 -24.11
N GLU A 25 -15.43 -17.78 -24.54
CA GLU A 25 -14.41 -17.02 -25.27
C GLU A 25 -13.48 -16.36 -24.25
N GLY A 26 -12.31 -16.96 -24.05
CA GLY A 26 -11.07 -16.43 -23.52
C GLY A 26 -11.22 -15.40 -22.38
N GLY A 27 -11.18 -15.86 -21.12
CA GLY A 27 -11.20 -15.03 -19.93
C GLY A 27 -9.97 -14.11 -19.83
N PHE A 28 -9.97 -12.97 -20.51
CA PHE A 28 -9.04 -11.90 -20.29
C PHE A 28 -9.55 -11.06 -19.10
N ALA A 29 -8.70 -10.88 -18.08
CA ALA A 29 -8.99 -10.01 -16.94
C ALA A 29 -9.45 -8.64 -17.48
N ARG A 30 -10.71 -8.32 -17.26
CA ARG A 30 -11.29 -7.04 -17.65
C ARG A 30 -10.74 -5.98 -16.69
N GLU A 31 -10.32 -4.83 -17.20
CA GLU A 31 -10.03 -3.63 -16.41
C GLU A 31 -11.30 -3.00 -15.81
N HIS A 32 -12.39 -3.70 -15.88
CA HIS A 32 -13.69 -3.28 -15.38
C HIS A 32 -13.82 -3.73 -13.93
N VAL A 33 -13.92 -2.76 -13.04
CA VAL A 33 -14.24 -2.99 -11.64
C VAL A 33 -15.75 -3.19 -11.54
N SER A 34 -16.16 -4.34 -11.05
CA SER A 34 -17.58 -4.67 -10.94
C SER A 34 -18.28 -3.76 -9.93
N VAL A 35 -19.40 -3.20 -10.32
CA VAL A 35 -20.27 -2.33 -9.51
C VAL A 35 -21.63 -3.02 -9.29
N PRO A 36 -22.48 -2.54 -8.34
CA PRO A 36 -23.75 -3.19 -8.06
C PRO A 36 -24.67 -3.35 -9.27
N SER A 37 -24.61 -2.43 -10.23
CA SER A 37 -25.40 -2.50 -11.48
C SER A 37 -25.00 -3.67 -12.40
N ASP A 38 -23.84 -4.29 -12.19
CA ASP A 38 -23.40 -5.50 -12.90
C ASP A 38 -24.01 -6.80 -12.33
N GLY A 39 -24.85 -6.69 -11.31
CA GLY A 39 -25.47 -7.84 -10.63
C GLY A 39 -24.56 -8.52 -9.59
N VAL A 40 -23.45 -7.90 -9.25
CA VAL A 40 -22.54 -8.40 -8.21
C VAL A 40 -23.14 -8.08 -6.82
N PRO A 41 -23.07 -9.01 -5.85
CA PRO A 41 -23.54 -8.76 -4.50
C PRO A 41 -22.91 -7.51 -3.89
N LEU A 42 -23.73 -6.68 -3.23
CA LEU A 42 -23.27 -5.41 -2.66
C LEU A 42 -22.13 -5.59 -1.65
N ASP A 43 -22.20 -6.61 -0.80
CA ASP A 43 -21.14 -6.88 0.18
C ASP A 43 -19.79 -7.12 -0.50
N LEU A 44 -19.78 -7.77 -1.65
CA LEU A 44 -18.56 -7.95 -2.43
C LEU A 44 -18.10 -6.64 -3.09
N CYS A 45 -19.02 -5.80 -3.58
CA CYS A 45 -18.65 -4.48 -4.11
C CYS A 45 -18.07 -3.55 -3.01
N LEU A 46 -18.55 -3.66 -1.77
CA LEU A 46 -18.10 -2.87 -0.64
C LEU A 46 -16.67 -3.24 -0.15
N THR A 47 -16.14 -4.39 -0.55
CA THR A 47 -14.74 -4.74 -0.28
C THR A 47 -13.75 -4.06 -1.22
N ARG A 48 -14.23 -3.49 -2.34
CA ARG A 48 -13.37 -2.79 -3.31
C ARG A 48 -13.15 -1.35 -2.87
N GLU A 49 -11.90 -1.00 -2.72
CA GLU A 49 -11.47 0.29 -2.19
C GLU A 49 -10.58 1.00 -3.22
N TRP A 50 -10.69 2.30 -3.30
CA TRP A 50 -9.83 3.14 -4.13
C TRP A 50 -8.92 3.99 -3.25
N LEU A 51 -7.75 4.39 -3.79
CA LEU A 51 -6.76 5.20 -3.10
C LEU A 51 -6.12 6.18 -4.08
N VAL A 52 -5.94 7.43 -3.66
CA VAL A 52 -5.06 8.41 -4.30
C VAL A 52 -4.24 9.12 -3.24
N THR A 53 -2.97 9.42 -3.51
CA THR A 53 -2.01 9.97 -2.55
C THR A 53 -1.45 11.31 -2.98
N ASP A 54 -0.94 12.10 -2.03
CA ASP A 54 -0.40 13.44 -2.27
C ASP A 54 1.14 13.50 -2.26
N GLY A 55 1.84 12.41 -1.99
CA GLY A 55 3.30 12.38 -1.88
C GLY A 55 3.87 13.00 -0.60
N LEU A 56 3.00 13.41 0.33
CA LEU A 56 3.36 13.89 1.67
C LEU A 56 3.02 12.87 2.77
N GLY A 57 2.37 11.77 2.40
CA GLY A 57 1.81 10.76 3.30
C GLY A 57 0.30 10.93 3.53
N GLY A 58 -0.30 11.99 3.00
CA GLY A 58 -1.74 12.18 2.94
C GLY A 58 -2.37 11.44 1.77
N TYR A 59 -3.70 11.29 1.83
CA TYR A 59 -4.44 10.53 0.81
C TYR A 59 -5.93 10.88 0.82
N ALA A 60 -6.62 10.45 -0.24
CA ALA A 60 -8.05 10.24 -0.24
C ALA A 60 -8.35 8.77 -0.58
N SER A 61 -9.35 8.19 0.08
CA SER A 61 -9.73 6.78 -0.08
C SER A 61 -11.17 6.55 0.35
N GLY A 62 -11.79 5.52 -0.21
CA GLY A 62 -13.15 5.09 0.12
C GLY A 62 -13.50 3.79 -0.57
N SER A 63 -14.69 3.24 -0.34
CA SER A 63 -15.19 2.11 -1.12
C SER A 63 -15.67 2.58 -2.50
N VAL A 64 -15.60 1.70 -3.48
CA VAL A 64 -16.06 2.00 -4.86
C VAL A 64 -17.55 2.37 -4.91
N PRO A 65 -18.47 1.66 -4.21
CA PRO A 65 -19.90 2.00 -4.25
C PRO A 65 -20.30 3.19 -3.34
N GLY A 66 -19.39 3.78 -2.57
CA GLY A 66 -19.61 5.02 -1.83
C GLY A 66 -19.56 4.95 -0.31
N PRO A 67 -20.20 3.99 0.39
CA PRO A 67 -20.11 3.92 1.85
C PRO A 67 -18.67 3.78 2.34
N HIS A 68 -18.28 4.54 3.37
CA HIS A 68 -16.98 4.33 4.01
C HIS A 68 -17.05 3.09 4.90
N THR A 69 -16.22 2.11 4.61
CA THR A 69 -16.19 0.84 5.33
C THR A 69 -15.16 0.81 6.43
N ARG A 70 -14.21 1.78 6.41
CA ARG A 70 -13.11 1.90 7.38
C ARG A 70 -13.04 3.30 7.97
N ARG A 71 -12.58 3.42 9.22
CA ARG A 71 -12.25 4.72 9.84
C ARG A 71 -11.19 5.50 9.07
N TYR A 72 -10.38 4.80 8.28
CA TYR A 72 -9.30 5.37 7.46
C TYR A 72 -9.78 5.98 6.15
N HIS A 73 -11.02 5.76 5.76
CA HIS A 73 -11.59 6.39 4.58
C HIS A 73 -11.86 7.88 4.81
N GLY A 74 -11.62 8.68 3.79
CA GLY A 74 -11.83 10.12 3.80
C GLY A 74 -11.40 10.76 2.50
N LEU A 75 -11.94 11.94 2.23
CA LEU A 75 -11.61 12.73 1.04
C LEU A 75 -10.46 13.71 1.28
N LEU A 76 -10.16 14.05 2.56
CA LEU A 76 -8.97 14.79 2.94
C LEU A 76 -8.41 14.16 4.22
N VAL A 77 -7.46 13.26 4.06
CA VAL A 77 -6.66 12.70 5.15
C VAL A 77 -5.28 13.31 5.05
N ALA A 78 -5.05 14.39 5.81
CA ALA A 78 -3.86 15.21 5.68
C ALA A 78 -2.82 14.89 6.76
N PRO A 79 -1.53 14.75 6.40
CA PRO A 79 -0.44 14.66 7.38
C PRO A 79 -0.13 16.06 7.91
N LEU A 80 -0.35 16.30 9.19
CA LEU A 80 -0.06 17.60 9.81
C LEU A 80 1.43 17.85 10.03
N ALA A 81 2.22 16.79 10.04
CA ALA A 81 3.69 16.80 10.07
C ALA A 81 4.25 15.73 9.12
N PRO A 82 4.31 15.97 7.79
CA PRO A 82 4.61 14.96 6.78
C PRO A 82 5.77 14.03 7.10
N PRO A 83 5.60 12.70 6.98
CA PRO A 83 4.39 11.96 6.60
C PRO A 83 3.50 11.59 7.78
N LEU A 84 3.72 12.17 8.94
CA LEU A 84 3.14 11.84 10.25
C LEU A 84 1.92 12.70 10.60
N GLY A 85 1.19 12.27 11.66
CA GLY A 85 0.07 13.01 12.21
C GLY A 85 -1.09 13.12 11.22
N ARG A 86 -1.44 12.00 10.58
CA ARG A 86 -2.56 11.95 9.63
C ARG A 86 -3.88 12.24 10.34
N HIS A 87 -4.59 13.24 9.83
CA HIS A 87 -5.90 13.65 10.33
C HIS A 87 -6.95 13.54 9.23
N VAL A 88 -8.10 12.96 9.55
CA VAL A 88 -9.29 13.03 8.69
C VAL A 88 -9.97 14.36 8.95
N LEU A 89 -10.10 15.18 7.91
CA LEU A 89 -10.67 16.54 7.97
C LEU A 89 -11.97 16.63 7.14
N LEU A 90 -11.98 16.07 5.94
CA LEU A 90 -13.17 15.89 5.11
C LEU A 90 -13.40 14.39 4.93
N SER A 91 -14.50 13.87 5.49
CA SER A 91 -14.86 12.47 5.36
C SER A 91 -15.58 12.21 4.04
N HIS A 92 -16.78 12.77 3.85
CA HIS A 92 -17.64 12.52 2.71
C HIS A 92 -18.03 13.80 2.00
N LEU A 93 -18.57 13.64 0.78
CA LEU A 93 -19.48 14.60 0.15
C LEU A 93 -20.83 13.90 -0.03
N ASP A 94 -21.93 14.55 0.39
CA ASP A 94 -23.28 14.11 0.07
C ASP A 94 -23.77 14.92 -1.13
N GLU A 95 -24.08 14.23 -2.22
CA GLU A 95 -24.28 14.81 -3.55
C GLU A 95 -25.68 14.50 -4.09
N LEU A 96 -26.37 15.53 -4.56
CA LEU A 96 -27.71 15.43 -5.15
C LEU A 96 -27.78 16.15 -6.50
N VAL A 97 -28.21 15.47 -7.52
CA VAL A 97 -28.49 16.04 -8.86
C VAL A 97 -29.98 16.22 -9.04
N SER A 98 -30.39 17.41 -9.48
CA SER A 98 -31.79 17.77 -9.73
C SER A 98 -31.93 18.66 -10.97
N GLY A 99 -33.16 19.00 -11.34
CA GLY A 99 -33.43 19.91 -12.47
C GLY A 99 -33.22 19.29 -13.86
N VAL A 100 -33.04 17.96 -13.96
CA VAL A 100 -33.03 17.24 -15.23
C VAL A 100 -34.49 17.09 -15.71
N ALA A 101 -34.79 17.57 -16.93
CA ALA A 101 -36.13 17.51 -17.48
C ALA A 101 -36.63 16.07 -17.60
N GLY A 102 -37.80 15.79 -17.01
CA GLY A 102 -38.43 14.46 -17.05
C GLY A 102 -37.80 13.42 -16.11
N ALA A 103 -36.86 13.80 -15.23
CA ALA A 103 -36.29 12.91 -14.24
C ALA A 103 -36.54 13.41 -12.80
N THR A 104 -36.58 12.47 -11.85
CA THR A 104 -36.60 12.77 -10.41
C THR A 104 -35.17 13.09 -9.95
N PRO A 105 -34.99 13.84 -8.82
CA PRO A 105 -33.70 14.06 -8.26
C PRO A 105 -32.96 12.73 -7.92
N VAL A 106 -31.67 12.66 -8.24
CA VAL A 106 -30.83 11.46 -8.04
C VAL A 106 -29.71 11.81 -7.09
N SER A 107 -29.57 11.05 -6.01
CA SER A 107 -28.39 11.09 -5.16
C SER A 107 -27.25 10.31 -5.80
N LEU A 108 -26.02 10.84 -5.75
CA LEU A 108 -24.82 10.11 -6.17
C LEU A 108 -24.15 9.42 -4.97
N SER A 109 -24.43 9.87 -3.75
CA SER A 109 -23.80 9.40 -2.53
C SER A 109 -24.51 8.20 -1.93
N SER A 110 -23.78 7.43 -1.15
CA SER A 110 -24.29 6.33 -0.33
C SER A 110 -23.54 6.32 1.00
N HIS A 111 -24.29 6.30 2.10
CA HIS A 111 -23.78 6.23 3.45
C HIS A 111 -24.35 5.03 4.17
N GLU A 112 -23.57 4.30 4.92
CA GLU A 112 -24.03 3.22 5.77
C GLU A 112 -24.11 3.70 7.22
N PHE A 113 -25.21 3.38 7.91
CA PHE A 113 -25.46 3.76 9.29
C PHE A 113 -25.37 2.55 10.24
N GLU A 114 -25.28 2.82 11.54
CA GLU A 114 -25.05 1.82 12.59
C GLU A 114 -26.06 0.65 12.55
N ASP A 115 -27.29 0.90 12.17
CA ASP A 115 -28.35 -0.11 12.01
C ASP A 115 -28.21 -0.96 10.73
N GLY A 116 -27.21 -0.71 9.89
CA GLY A 116 -26.98 -1.36 8.62
C GLY A 116 -27.76 -0.77 7.45
N THR A 117 -28.52 0.31 7.68
CA THR A 117 -29.22 1.01 6.60
C THR A 117 -28.25 1.77 5.72
N ILE A 118 -28.41 1.65 4.39
CA ILE A 118 -27.66 2.48 3.42
C ILE A 118 -28.61 3.52 2.87
N HIS A 119 -28.32 4.80 3.15
CA HIS A 119 -29.08 5.95 2.70
C HIS A 119 -28.21 7.20 2.53
N PRO A 120 -28.40 8.02 1.47
CA PRO A 120 -29.16 7.68 0.27
C PRO A 120 -28.53 6.52 -0.49
N ARG A 121 -29.20 6.04 -1.54
CA ARG A 121 -28.73 4.89 -2.31
C ARG A 121 -28.22 5.29 -3.71
N GLY A 122 -27.25 6.18 -3.76
CA GLY A 122 -26.59 6.58 -5.02
C GLY A 122 -25.93 5.42 -5.76
N LEU A 123 -25.53 4.38 -5.01
CA LEU A 123 -24.98 3.15 -5.56
C LEU A 123 -25.92 2.42 -6.55
N ASP A 124 -27.26 2.61 -6.43
CA ASP A 124 -28.25 2.01 -7.36
C ASP A 124 -28.21 2.68 -8.74
N HIS A 125 -27.69 3.90 -8.82
CA HIS A 125 -27.52 4.67 -10.06
C HIS A 125 -26.10 4.60 -10.63
N LEU A 126 -25.15 3.98 -9.90
CA LEU A 126 -23.77 3.82 -10.34
C LEU A 126 -23.69 2.84 -11.52
N ARG A 127 -23.13 3.30 -12.66
CA ARG A 127 -22.99 2.53 -13.89
C ARG A 127 -21.61 1.94 -14.10
N SER A 128 -20.59 2.66 -13.72
CA SER A 128 -19.21 2.16 -13.85
C SER A 128 -18.24 2.85 -12.91
N PHE A 129 -17.18 2.14 -12.62
CA PHE A 129 -15.99 2.65 -11.96
C PHE A 129 -14.75 2.22 -12.73
N GLN A 130 -13.77 3.13 -12.90
CA GLN A 130 -12.51 2.88 -13.60
C GLN A 130 -11.39 3.73 -13.02
N LEU A 131 -10.15 3.30 -13.20
CA LEU A 131 -8.97 4.13 -12.99
C LEU A 131 -8.55 4.73 -14.35
N ILE A 132 -8.87 5.99 -14.60
CA ILE A 132 -8.44 6.70 -15.81
C ILE A 132 -7.19 7.51 -15.49
N ASP A 133 -6.06 7.12 -16.07
CA ASP A 133 -4.75 7.71 -15.76
C ASP A 133 -4.41 7.72 -14.25
N GLY A 134 -4.83 6.64 -13.55
CA GLY A 134 -4.65 6.48 -12.12
C GLY A 134 -5.67 7.25 -11.26
N ARG A 135 -6.62 7.94 -11.88
CA ARG A 135 -7.68 8.68 -11.17
C ARG A 135 -8.94 7.83 -11.05
N PRO A 136 -9.45 7.58 -9.85
CA PRO A 136 -10.76 7.01 -9.64
C PRO A 136 -11.83 7.82 -10.37
N THR A 137 -12.58 7.17 -11.24
CA THR A 137 -13.59 7.79 -12.10
C THR A 137 -14.87 6.98 -12.04
N TRP A 138 -15.95 7.62 -11.64
CA TRP A 138 -17.30 7.05 -11.55
C TRP A 138 -18.21 7.66 -12.59
N ILE A 139 -19.19 6.89 -13.06
CA ILE A 139 -20.30 7.38 -13.90
C ILE A 139 -21.62 6.95 -13.28
N TRP A 140 -22.49 7.93 -13.00
CA TRP A 140 -23.88 7.70 -12.58
C TRP A 140 -24.87 8.06 -13.67
N ASP A 141 -25.96 7.31 -13.74
CA ASP A 141 -27.14 7.63 -14.52
C ASP A 141 -28.03 8.58 -13.70
N ILE A 142 -28.38 9.72 -14.25
CA ILE A 142 -29.23 10.72 -13.60
C ILE A 142 -30.60 10.86 -14.27
N GLY A 143 -31.00 9.87 -15.09
CA GLY A 143 -32.25 9.84 -15.81
C GLY A 143 -32.25 10.63 -17.12
N SER A 144 -33.27 10.38 -17.95
CA SER A 144 -33.46 11.04 -19.25
C SER A 144 -32.25 10.97 -20.20
N GLY A 145 -31.36 9.96 -20.05
CA GLY A 145 -30.11 9.81 -20.79
C GLY A 145 -28.94 10.65 -20.26
N GLY A 146 -29.17 11.38 -19.18
CA GLY A 146 -28.13 12.18 -18.52
C GLY A 146 -27.19 11.35 -17.66
N GLN A 147 -25.92 11.77 -17.56
CA GLN A 147 -24.90 11.15 -16.73
C GLN A 147 -24.09 12.22 -15.99
N ILE A 148 -23.58 11.84 -14.82
CA ILE A 148 -22.49 12.58 -14.12
C ILE A 148 -21.24 11.71 -14.10
N GLU A 149 -20.15 12.25 -14.61
CA GLU A 149 -18.79 11.70 -14.41
C GLU A 149 -18.15 12.40 -13.22
N ARG A 150 -17.69 11.66 -12.21
CA ARG A 150 -16.90 12.18 -11.07
C ARG A 150 -15.50 11.63 -11.13
N GLN A 151 -14.50 12.50 -10.92
CA GLN A 151 -13.09 12.11 -10.80
C GLN A 151 -12.49 12.65 -9.49
N ILE A 152 -11.57 11.90 -8.90
CA ILE A 152 -10.83 12.31 -7.70
C ILE A 152 -9.32 12.16 -7.95
N TRP A 153 -8.54 13.15 -7.48
CA TRP A 153 -7.08 13.06 -7.45
C TRP A 153 -6.52 13.90 -6.32
N CYS A 154 -5.34 13.53 -5.84
CA CYS A 154 -4.58 14.34 -4.91
C CYS A 154 -3.37 14.95 -5.60
N ASP A 155 -2.94 16.10 -5.11
CA ASP A 155 -1.63 16.64 -5.43
C ASP A 155 -1.06 17.40 -4.21
N THR A 156 0.22 17.72 -4.31
CA THR A 156 0.81 18.71 -3.43
C THR A 156 0.56 20.06 -4.08
N SER A 157 -0.27 20.89 -3.46
CA SER A 157 -0.40 22.26 -3.91
C SER A 157 0.99 22.90 -4.05
N ASN A 158 1.21 23.55 -5.18
CA ASN A 158 2.47 24.23 -5.50
C ASN A 158 2.96 25.05 -4.30
N PRO A 159 4.28 25.10 -4.06
CA PRO A 159 4.84 26.00 -3.07
C PRO A 159 4.29 27.40 -3.31
N THR A 160 3.90 28.05 -2.24
CA THR A 160 3.37 29.42 -2.24
C THR A 160 4.21 30.31 -3.15
N ALA A 161 3.56 31.24 -3.85
CA ALA A 161 4.22 32.19 -4.76
C ALA A 161 5.29 33.08 -4.07
N ASP A 162 5.41 32.99 -2.75
CA ASP A 162 6.42 33.66 -1.91
C ASP A 162 7.77 32.93 -1.83
N GLY A 163 7.90 31.77 -2.50
CA GLY A 163 9.15 31.00 -2.50
C GLY A 163 9.44 30.23 -1.20
N SER A 164 8.48 30.16 -0.26
CA SER A 164 8.67 29.48 1.05
C SER A 164 8.77 27.97 0.96
N GLY A 165 8.48 27.35 -0.19
CA GLY A 165 8.70 25.93 -0.44
C GLY A 165 7.76 24.96 0.30
N HIS A 166 6.66 25.45 0.90
CA HIS A 166 5.76 24.60 1.68
C HIS A 166 4.76 23.89 0.77
N HIS A 167 4.76 22.58 0.88
CA HIS A 167 3.77 21.69 0.26
C HIS A 167 2.62 21.46 1.23
N ALA A 168 1.39 21.52 0.75
CA ALA A 168 0.21 21.18 1.53
C ALA A 168 -0.64 20.15 0.79
N SER A 169 -1.26 19.25 1.56
CA SER A 169 -2.19 18.25 1.02
C SER A 169 -3.38 18.92 0.36
N ALA A 170 -3.72 18.49 -0.84
CA ALA A 170 -4.91 18.90 -1.56
C ALA A 170 -5.57 17.71 -2.24
N THR A 171 -6.88 17.59 -2.06
CA THR A 171 -7.72 16.64 -2.79
C THR A 171 -8.68 17.40 -3.69
N HIS A 172 -8.69 17.03 -4.95
CA HIS A 172 -9.56 17.61 -5.98
C HIS A 172 -10.64 16.61 -6.35
N ILE A 173 -11.87 17.08 -6.42
CA ILE A 173 -13.03 16.31 -6.84
C ILE A 173 -13.71 17.11 -7.95
N SER A 174 -13.96 16.48 -9.10
CA SER A 174 -14.64 17.12 -10.22
C SER A 174 -15.86 16.35 -10.67
N TRP A 175 -16.87 17.08 -11.14
CA TRP A 175 -18.10 16.54 -11.73
C TRP A 175 -18.33 17.15 -13.10
N THR A 176 -18.55 16.29 -14.09
CA THR A 176 -18.86 16.70 -15.47
C THR A 176 -20.25 16.23 -15.84
N LEU A 177 -21.10 17.15 -16.32
CA LEU A 177 -22.45 16.83 -16.80
C LEU A 177 -22.40 16.35 -18.25
N LEU A 178 -23.05 15.24 -18.54
CA LEU A 178 -23.09 14.62 -19.87
C LEU A 178 -24.53 14.25 -20.27
N GLY A 179 -24.86 14.34 -21.56
CA GLY A 179 -26.06 13.77 -22.17
C GLY A 179 -27.38 14.50 -21.90
N VAL A 180 -27.36 15.58 -21.12
CA VAL A 180 -28.57 16.43 -20.89
C VAL A 180 -28.16 17.91 -20.91
N PRO A 181 -29.09 18.83 -21.34
CA PRO A 181 -28.75 20.24 -21.54
C PRO A 181 -28.32 20.96 -20.25
N SER A 182 -28.94 20.62 -19.11
CA SER A 182 -28.61 21.23 -17.81
C SER A 182 -29.06 20.36 -16.65
N ALA A 183 -28.34 20.51 -15.52
CA ALA A 183 -28.70 19.95 -14.23
C ALA A 183 -28.18 20.84 -13.10
N THR A 184 -28.80 20.78 -11.93
CA THR A 184 -28.32 21.41 -10.71
C THR A 184 -27.67 20.36 -9.81
N LEU A 185 -26.38 20.58 -9.48
CA LEU A 185 -25.63 19.75 -8.54
C LEU A 185 -25.59 20.46 -7.18
N GLN A 186 -25.99 19.75 -6.13
CA GLN A 186 -25.88 20.17 -4.72
C GLN A 186 -24.86 19.26 -4.03
N ILE A 187 -23.96 19.84 -3.25
CA ILE A 187 -22.89 19.14 -2.53
C ILE A 187 -22.91 19.58 -1.08
N ARG A 188 -23.01 18.63 -0.16
CA ARG A 188 -22.91 18.82 1.28
C ARG A 188 -21.63 18.16 1.80
N PRO A 189 -20.58 18.94 2.13
CA PRO A 189 -19.35 18.38 2.71
C PRO A 189 -19.59 17.95 4.15
N LEU A 190 -19.26 16.72 4.47
CA LEU A 190 -19.34 16.11 5.79
C LEU A 190 -17.95 16.03 6.40
N ALA A 191 -17.69 16.88 7.38
CA ALA A 191 -16.40 17.10 8.01
C ALA A 191 -16.26 16.35 9.33
N THR A 192 -15.02 16.06 9.69
CA THR A 192 -14.58 15.60 11.01
C THR A 192 -13.27 16.31 11.37
N SER A 193 -12.69 16.04 12.53
CA SER A 193 -11.33 16.50 12.87
C SER A 193 -10.72 15.54 13.87
N ARG A 194 -10.19 14.43 13.38
CA ARG A 194 -9.69 13.35 14.22
C ARG A 194 -8.39 12.77 13.71
N ASP A 195 -7.62 12.23 14.62
CA ASP A 195 -6.56 11.29 14.24
C ASP A 195 -7.17 10.13 13.44
N PHE A 196 -6.51 9.69 12.39
CA PHE A 196 -7.05 8.68 11.47
C PHE A 196 -7.19 7.27 12.11
N HIS A 197 -6.58 7.03 13.28
CA HIS A 197 -6.76 5.81 14.08
C HIS A 197 -7.95 5.88 15.05
N ALA A 198 -8.57 7.05 15.21
CA ALA A 198 -9.66 7.27 16.13
C ALA A 198 -11.01 7.40 15.40
N GLU A 199 -12.10 7.27 16.16
CA GLU A 199 -13.45 7.66 15.74
C GLU A 199 -13.85 8.96 16.45
N TRP A 200 -14.80 9.67 15.88
CA TRP A 200 -15.33 10.90 16.48
C TRP A 200 -16.82 10.77 16.77
N ARG A 201 -17.21 11.19 18.00
CA ARG A 201 -18.61 11.33 18.37
C ARG A 201 -18.97 12.78 18.51
N GLY A 202 -20.04 13.19 17.84
CA GLY A 202 -20.58 14.53 17.87
C GLY A 202 -21.20 14.89 19.22
N ASN A 203 -21.36 16.20 19.43
CA ASN A 203 -22.12 16.76 20.54
C ASN A 203 -23.05 17.83 19.96
N GLY A 204 -24.35 17.71 20.23
CA GLY A 204 -25.37 18.64 19.70
C GLY A 204 -25.17 20.11 20.07
N ASP A 205 -24.46 20.39 21.16
CA ASP A 205 -24.17 21.76 21.63
C ASP A 205 -22.92 22.37 20.99
N TRP A 206 -22.19 21.56 20.19
CA TRP A 206 -20.95 22.01 19.59
C TRP A 206 -21.07 22.13 18.07
N HIS A 207 -20.54 23.22 17.53
CA HIS A 207 -20.59 23.52 16.09
C HIS A 207 -19.19 23.83 15.57
N PHE A 208 -18.91 23.44 14.34
CA PHE A 208 -17.71 23.84 13.64
C PHE A 208 -17.74 25.35 13.34
N GLU A 209 -16.58 25.98 13.41
CA GLU A 209 -16.38 27.34 12.92
C GLU A 209 -16.32 27.29 11.38
N ILE A 210 -17.27 27.93 10.72
CA ILE A 210 -17.39 27.97 9.27
C ILE A 210 -17.43 29.43 8.84
N SER A 211 -16.44 29.87 8.09
CA SER A 211 -16.34 31.24 7.61
C SER A 211 -16.25 31.26 6.08
N PRO A 212 -17.29 31.73 5.38
CA PRO A 212 -17.14 32.00 3.96
C PRO A 212 -16.16 33.15 3.77
N VAL A 213 -15.02 32.85 3.17
CA VAL A 213 -14.05 33.90 2.79
C VAL A 213 -14.66 34.62 1.58
N ARG A 214 -14.92 35.93 1.74
CA ARG A 214 -15.48 36.77 0.67
C ARG A 214 -14.62 36.66 -0.57
N LYS A 215 -15.27 36.72 -1.78
CA LYS A 215 -14.66 36.76 -3.10
C LYS A 215 -13.29 37.42 -3.05
N SER A 216 -12.25 36.64 -3.15
CA SER A 216 -10.89 37.16 -3.30
C SER A 216 -10.63 37.27 -4.79
N HIS A 217 -10.32 38.47 -5.25
CA HIS A 217 -9.79 38.70 -6.62
C HIS A 217 -8.36 38.17 -6.74
N THR A 218 -7.74 37.70 -5.65
CA THR A 218 -6.43 37.07 -5.65
C THR A 218 -6.65 35.56 -5.72
N THR A 219 -6.21 34.96 -6.81
CA THR A 219 -6.16 33.51 -7.01
C THR A 219 -5.40 32.89 -5.84
N PRO A 220 -5.96 31.93 -5.09
CA PRO A 220 -5.20 31.19 -4.11
C PRO A 220 -3.92 30.62 -4.74
N PRO A 221 -2.78 30.60 -4.04
CA PRO A 221 -1.48 30.22 -4.61
C PRO A 221 -1.41 28.82 -5.22
N TYR A 222 -2.41 27.97 -4.94
CA TYR A 222 -2.54 26.62 -5.48
C TYR A 222 -3.49 26.52 -6.71
N LEU A 223 -4.13 27.62 -7.13
CA LEU A 223 -4.90 27.68 -8.38
C LEU A 223 -4.09 28.42 -9.45
N ASP A 224 -4.17 27.94 -10.71
CA ASP A 224 -3.47 28.59 -11.82
C ASP A 224 -3.88 30.07 -11.90
N ALA A 225 -2.91 30.97 -11.81
CA ALA A 225 -3.09 32.43 -11.87
C ALA A 225 -3.76 32.96 -13.17
N ARG A 226 -4.09 32.08 -14.11
CA ARG A 226 -4.72 32.40 -15.39
C ARG A 226 -6.25 32.38 -15.35
N SER A 227 -6.86 31.96 -14.22
CA SER A 227 -8.32 31.92 -14.12
C SER A 227 -8.82 33.25 -13.57
N SER A 228 -9.51 34.03 -14.38
CA SER A 228 -10.26 35.23 -13.97
C SER A 228 -11.61 34.90 -13.30
N GLN A 229 -11.79 33.68 -12.79
CA GLN A 229 -13.06 33.19 -12.27
C GLN A 229 -13.22 33.49 -10.77
N ASP A 230 -14.43 33.83 -10.36
CA ASP A 230 -14.82 33.97 -8.94
C ASP A 230 -14.82 32.59 -8.26
N HIS A 231 -13.91 32.34 -7.34
CA HIS A 231 -13.87 31.15 -6.52
C HIS A 231 -14.69 31.34 -5.23
N ALA A 232 -15.39 30.28 -4.80
CA ALA A 232 -15.91 30.20 -3.45
C ALA A 232 -14.85 29.57 -2.55
N VAL A 233 -14.47 30.27 -1.49
CA VAL A 233 -13.54 29.71 -0.48
C VAL A 233 -14.26 29.70 0.85
N ILE A 234 -14.27 28.56 1.49
CA ILE A 234 -14.90 28.32 2.81
C ILE A 234 -13.80 27.82 3.74
N ASP A 235 -13.56 28.53 4.83
CA ASP A 235 -12.67 28.12 5.91
C ASP A 235 -13.45 27.27 6.90
N VAL A 236 -12.92 26.11 7.27
CA VAL A 236 -13.55 25.14 8.18
C VAL A 236 -12.57 24.80 9.30
N ARG A 237 -13.03 24.90 10.54
CA ARG A 237 -12.30 24.53 11.73
C ARG A 237 -13.22 23.87 12.74
N ALA A 238 -12.84 22.74 13.28
CA ALA A 238 -13.66 22.03 14.25
C ALA A 238 -13.70 22.74 15.62
N HIS A 239 -12.58 23.28 16.08
CA HIS A 239 -12.44 24.08 17.31
C HIS A 239 -11.13 24.89 17.26
N GLN A 240 -10.96 25.86 18.17
CA GLN A 240 -9.84 26.81 18.16
C GLN A 240 -8.42 26.18 18.08
N HIS A 241 -8.25 24.94 18.53
CA HIS A 241 -6.97 24.21 18.48
C HIS A 241 -6.91 23.15 17.38
N ALA A 242 -8.02 22.95 16.63
CA ALA A 242 -8.04 22.02 15.52
C ALA A 242 -7.34 22.61 14.30
N PRO A 243 -6.76 21.76 13.44
CA PRO A 243 -6.27 22.23 12.15
C PRO A 243 -7.42 22.85 11.34
N SER A 244 -7.17 24.00 10.72
CA SER A 244 -8.08 24.58 9.74
C SER A 244 -7.80 23.99 8.36
N TRP A 245 -8.85 23.91 7.57
CA TRP A 245 -8.75 23.49 6.17
C TRP A 245 -9.74 24.30 5.33
N HIS A 246 -9.55 24.30 4.01
CA HIS A 246 -10.34 25.11 3.10
C HIS A 246 -11.02 24.25 2.07
N LEU A 247 -12.28 24.58 1.79
CA LEU A 247 -13.01 24.09 0.63
C LEU A 247 -13.04 25.19 -0.42
N VAL A 248 -12.50 24.89 -1.60
CA VAL A 248 -12.44 25.84 -2.71
C VAL A 248 -13.28 25.29 -3.87
N ALA A 249 -14.36 25.98 -4.20
CA ALA A 249 -15.17 25.60 -5.35
C ALA A 249 -14.80 26.47 -6.56
N THR A 250 -14.50 25.81 -7.68
CA THR A 250 -14.25 26.45 -8.98
C THR A 250 -15.40 26.10 -9.91
N PRO A 251 -16.42 26.97 -10.03
CA PRO A 251 -17.55 26.75 -10.90
C PRO A 251 -17.15 26.77 -12.38
N PRO A 252 -17.90 26.12 -13.27
CA PRO A 252 -17.66 26.24 -14.70
C PRO A 252 -17.88 27.70 -15.19
N PRO A 253 -17.23 28.10 -16.29
CA PRO A 253 -17.37 29.45 -16.85
C PRO A 253 -18.82 29.84 -17.09
N GLY A 254 -19.22 30.99 -16.53
CA GLY A 254 -20.57 31.53 -16.68
C GLY A 254 -21.64 30.89 -15.77
N ALA A 255 -21.28 29.89 -14.96
CA ALA A 255 -22.19 29.34 -13.97
C ALA A 255 -22.23 30.21 -12.70
N THR A 256 -23.40 30.29 -12.09
CA THR A 256 -23.58 30.84 -10.74
C THR A 256 -23.50 29.74 -9.71
N TRP A 257 -22.95 30.08 -8.56
CA TRP A 257 -22.91 29.18 -7.41
C TRP A 257 -23.56 29.86 -6.19
N ASN A 258 -24.08 29.04 -5.29
CA ASN A 258 -24.66 29.47 -4.03
C ASN A 258 -24.12 28.63 -2.89
N TRP A 259 -23.79 29.29 -1.77
CA TRP A 259 -23.47 28.63 -0.51
C TRP A 259 -24.53 28.91 0.53
N ASP A 260 -25.13 27.85 1.06
CA ASP A 260 -26.12 27.91 2.14
C ASP A 260 -25.55 27.29 3.40
N SER A 261 -25.22 28.16 4.38
CA SER A 261 -24.73 27.76 5.70
C SER A 261 -25.86 27.35 6.65
N SER A 262 -27.13 27.61 6.34
CA SER A 262 -28.26 27.24 7.19
C SER A 262 -28.50 25.74 7.28
N SER A 263 -27.91 24.97 6.35
CA SER A 263 -27.93 23.49 6.32
C SER A 263 -26.84 22.86 7.18
N ALA A 264 -25.98 23.65 7.83
CA ALA A 264 -24.91 23.14 8.68
C ALA A 264 -25.46 22.44 9.95
N GLY A 265 -24.87 21.32 10.31
CA GLY A 265 -25.29 20.55 11.48
C GLY A 265 -24.76 19.12 11.51
N TRP A 266 -25.00 18.44 12.63
CA TRP A 266 -24.56 17.10 12.85
C TRP A 266 -25.39 16.08 12.06
N TRP A 267 -24.67 15.07 11.49
CA TRP A 267 -25.19 13.85 10.95
C TRP A 267 -24.65 12.70 11.77
N TRP A 268 -25.50 11.75 12.18
CA TRP A 268 -25.23 10.82 13.25
C TRP A 268 -25.08 9.38 12.77
N ASN A 269 -24.23 8.58 13.49
CA ASN A 269 -24.18 7.14 13.44
C ASN A 269 -23.75 6.53 12.10
N PHE A 270 -22.76 7.10 11.43
CA PHE A 270 -22.10 6.46 10.27
C PHE A 270 -21.37 5.20 10.71
N LEU A 271 -21.53 4.11 9.95
CA LEU A 271 -20.93 2.82 10.26
C LEU A 271 -19.65 2.58 9.46
N HIS A 272 -18.59 2.14 10.15
CA HIS A 272 -17.41 1.55 9.56
C HIS A 272 -17.43 0.03 9.76
N ARG A 273 -18.01 -0.70 8.79
CA ARG A 273 -18.28 -2.14 8.91
C ARG A 273 -17.02 -2.99 9.10
N GLU A 274 -15.89 -2.60 8.51
CA GLU A 274 -14.61 -3.29 8.66
C GLU A 274 -14.07 -3.16 10.09
N GLU A 275 -14.23 -2.00 10.72
CA GLU A 275 -13.83 -1.82 12.11
C GLU A 275 -14.72 -2.62 13.06
N ARG A 276 -16.03 -2.69 12.78
CA ARG A 276 -16.98 -3.54 13.52
C ARG A 276 -16.60 -5.01 13.41
N ALA A 277 -16.28 -5.50 12.22
CA ALA A 277 -15.86 -6.89 11.99
C ALA A 277 -14.54 -7.24 12.69
N ARG A 278 -13.69 -6.24 12.93
CA ARG A 278 -12.41 -6.35 13.63
C ARG A 278 -12.50 -6.15 15.14
N GLY A 279 -13.70 -5.82 15.67
CA GLY A 279 -13.94 -5.61 17.10
C GLY A 279 -13.45 -4.26 17.64
N PHE A 280 -13.33 -3.24 16.78
CA PHE A 280 -12.96 -1.89 17.16
C PHE A 280 -14.16 -0.96 17.26
N ASP A 281 -13.95 0.25 17.79
CA ASP A 281 -14.91 1.35 17.66
C ASP A 281 -15.18 1.59 16.17
N HIS A 282 -16.45 1.73 15.80
CA HIS A 282 -16.90 1.60 14.42
C HIS A 282 -18.03 2.53 14.02
N VAL A 283 -18.38 3.49 14.86
CA VAL A 283 -19.45 4.46 14.58
C VAL A 283 -18.92 5.87 14.73
N GLU A 284 -19.11 6.68 13.71
CA GLU A 284 -18.65 8.07 13.63
C GLU A 284 -19.84 9.01 13.44
N ASP A 285 -19.74 10.23 13.98
CA ASP A 285 -20.65 11.33 13.70
C ASP A 285 -19.92 12.40 12.88
N LEU A 286 -20.59 12.95 11.86
CA LEU A 286 -20.00 13.90 10.93
C LEU A 286 -20.74 15.24 10.98
N TYR A 287 -20.02 16.35 10.74
CA TYR A 287 -20.60 17.68 10.70
C TYR A 287 -20.76 18.16 9.25
N CYS A 288 -21.99 18.36 8.80
CA CYS A 288 -22.26 19.04 7.54
C CYS A 288 -21.90 20.52 7.67
N VAL A 289 -20.98 21.02 6.84
CA VAL A 289 -20.48 22.39 6.93
C VAL A 289 -21.35 23.39 6.14
N GLY A 290 -22.32 22.93 5.38
CA GLY A 290 -23.21 23.73 4.55
C GLY A 290 -23.51 23.05 3.23
N THR A 291 -24.20 23.74 2.32
CA THR A 291 -24.56 23.23 0.98
C THR A 291 -24.02 24.17 -0.10
N LEU A 292 -23.19 23.62 -0.98
CA LEU A 292 -22.80 24.25 -2.25
C LEU A 292 -23.78 23.82 -3.33
N SER A 293 -24.32 24.75 -4.11
CA SER A 293 -25.15 24.44 -5.27
C SER A 293 -24.74 25.22 -6.52
N THR A 294 -24.78 24.56 -7.67
CA THR A 294 -24.50 25.19 -8.98
C THR A 294 -25.33 24.52 -10.08
N THR A 295 -25.74 25.29 -11.07
CA THR A 295 -26.38 24.76 -12.27
C THR A 295 -25.32 24.65 -13.37
N MET A 296 -25.19 23.45 -13.94
CA MET A 296 -24.24 23.11 -14.98
C MET A 296 -24.96 22.89 -16.30
N GLN A 297 -24.28 23.22 -17.40
CA GLN A 297 -24.69 22.88 -18.76
C GLN A 297 -23.93 21.64 -19.24
N GLU A 298 -24.43 20.98 -20.28
CA GLU A 298 -23.77 19.82 -20.89
C GLU A 298 -22.30 20.10 -21.21
N GLY A 299 -21.40 19.17 -20.82
CA GLY A 299 -19.96 19.27 -21.00
C GLY A 299 -19.25 20.17 -19.99
N GLN A 300 -19.98 20.87 -19.13
CA GLN A 300 -19.37 21.68 -18.06
C GLN A 300 -18.90 20.81 -16.89
N THR A 301 -17.80 21.28 -16.25
CA THR A 301 -17.19 20.62 -15.10
C THR A 301 -17.13 21.59 -13.91
N LEU A 302 -17.66 21.18 -12.77
CA LEU A 302 -17.41 21.78 -11.46
C LEU A 302 -16.20 21.08 -10.83
N THR A 303 -15.28 21.82 -10.22
CA THR A 303 -14.21 21.25 -9.39
C THR A 303 -14.28 21.82 -7.98
N VAL A 304 -14.18 20.94 -6.98
CA VAL A 304 -14.04 21.29 -5.57
C VAL A 304 -12.71 20.77 -5.08
N THR A 305 -11.95 21.62 -4.39
CA THR A 305 -10.66 21.29 -3.78
C THR A 305 -10.75 21.40 -2.28
N ALA A 306 -10.40 20.35 -1.56
CA ALA A 306 -10.22 20.38 -0.11
C ALA A 306 -8.71 20.42 0.21
N THR A 307 -8.24 21.37 1.03
CA THR A 307 -6.80 21.55 1.30
C THR A 307 -6.53 22.12 2.67
N VAL A 308 -5.38 21.76 3.25
CA VAL A 308 -4.84 22.35 4.48
C VAL A 308 -3.90 23.53 4.20
N ALA A 309 -3.74 23.95 2.94
CA ALA A 309 -2.91 25.10 2.59
C ALA A 309 -3.50 26.37 3.21
N ALA A 310 -2.68 27.07 4.00
CA ALA A 310 -3.10 28.34 4.59
C ALA A 310 -3.33 29.40 3.50
N ILE A 311 -4.49 30.05 3.52
CA ILE A 311 -4.78 31.23 2.70
C ILE A 311 -4.12 32.42 3.36
N GLY A 312 -2.89 32.78 2.94
CA GLY A 312 -2.19 33.99 3.38
C GLY A 312 -1.57 33.95 4.78
N ALA A 313 -1.45 32.80 5.44
CA ALA A 313 -0.70 32.65 6.67
C ALA A 313 0.75 32.23 6.39
N ALA A 314 1.69 32.75 7.20
CA ALA A 314 3.08 32.32 7.13
C ALA A 314 3.20 30.83 7.48
N PRO A 315 3.89 30.05 6.65
CA PRO A 315 3.98 28.62 6.79
C PRO A 315 4.91 28.19 7.93
N TYR A 316 4.77 26.94 8.37
CA TYR A 316 5.80 26.30 9.21
C TYR A 316 7.12 26.24 8.43
N PRO A 317 8.26 26.63 9.02
CA PRO A 317 9.53 26.71 8.31
C PRO A 317 10.04 25.31 7.93
N VAL A 318 10.08 25.04 6.62
CA VAL A 318 10.83 23.90 6.05
C VAL A 318 12.11 24.48 5.43
N PRO A 319 13.32 24.06 5.84
CA PRO A 319 14.55 24.56 5.27
C PRO A 319 14.67 24.23 3.77
N GLY A 320 14.99 25.22 2.97
CA GLY A 320 15.01 25.14 1.53
C GLY A 320 16.03 24.17 0.94
N THR A 321 15.60 23.48 -0.10
CA THR A 321 16.49 22.96 -1.13
C THR A 321 15.94 23.41 -2.49
N GLY A 322 16.64 24.36 -3.11
CA GLY A 322 16.40 24.68 -4.50
C GLY A 322 16.78 23.49 -5.37
N ARG A 323 15.78 22.87 -5.95
CA ARG A 323 15.91 22.18 -7.24
C ARG A 323 14.52 21.97 -7.84
N THR A 324 14.42 22.40 -9.09
CA THR A 324 13.29 22.33 -9.98
C THR A 324 12.64 20.96 -9.98
N VAL A 325 11.48 20.83 -9.33
CA VAL A 325 10.55 19.76 -9.63
C VAL A 325 10.09 19.99 -11.06
N VAL A 326 10.35 19.03 -11.92
CA VAL A 326 9.78 19.01 -13.26
C VAL A 326 8.26 18.93 -13.07
N THR A 327 7.60 20.07 -13.10
CA THR A 327 6.17 20.14 -13.21
C THR A 327 5.81 19.43 -14.52
N ARG A 328 5.27 18.22 -14.42
CA ARG A 328 4.49 17.68 -15.53
C ARG A 328 3.41 18.73 -15.80
N ARG A 329 3.56 19.42 -16.92
CA ARG A 329 2.49 20.23 -17.48
C ARG A 329 1.24 19.35 -17.42
N THR A 330 0.22 19.78 -16.67
CA THR A 330 -1.12 19.29 -16.83
C THR A 330 -1.50 19.54 -18.28
N ALA A 331 -1.42 18.50 -19.10
CA ALA A 331 -2.01 18.57 -20.41
C ALA A 331 -3.51 18.83 -20.20
N PRO A 332 -4.12 19.77 -20.93
CA PRO A 332 -5.57 19.89 -20.90
C PRO A 332 -6.16 18.53 -21.24
N PRO A 333 -7.30 18.15 -20.65
CA PRO A 333 -7.92 16.87 -20.95
C PRO A 333 -8.08 16.74 -22.46
N PRO A 334 -7.76 15.58 -23.05
CA PRO A 334 -7.93 15.39 -24.47
C PRO A 334 -9.39 15.67 -24.82
N ARG A 335 -9.64 16.62 -25.72
CA ARG A 335 -10.96 16.88 -26.27
C ARG A 335 -11.44 15.58 -26.89
N ARG A 336 -12.35 14.88 -26.20
CA ARG A 336 -13.10 13.80 -26.82
C ARG A 336 -13.98 14.41 -27.91
N VAL A 337 -13.57 14.20 -29.15
CA VAL A 337 -14.45 14.42 -30.30
C VAL A 337 -15.50 13.33 -30.23
N SER A 338 -16.75 13.71 -29.96
CA SER A 338 -17.90 12.85 -30.15
C SER A 338 -18.01 12.49 -31.63
N MET A 339 -17.48 11.34 -32.01
CA MET A 339 -17.77 10.73 -33.30
C MET A 339 -18.73 9.58 -33.07
N VAL A 340 -20.04 9.92 -33.06
CA VAL A 340 -21.05 8.97 -33.46
C VAL A 340 -21.02 8.93 -34.99
N ALA A 341 -20.17 8.10 -35.54
CA ALA A 341 -20.24 7.66 -36.93
C ALA A 341 -20.15 6.13 -36.89
N SER A 342 -21.30 5.50 -37.11
CA SER A 342 -21.36 4.08 -37.45
C SER A 342 -20.58 3.85 -38.74
N LEU A 343 -19.33 3.45 -38.61
CA LEU A 343 -18.57 2.79 -39.64
C LEU A 343 -18.16 1.44 -39.09
N THR A 344 -18.87 0.42 -39.52
CA THR A 344 -18.45 -0.98 -39.41
C THR A 344 -17.21 -1.16 -40.25
N ILE A 345 -16.04 -0.89 -39.67
CA ILE A 345 -14.78 -1.38 -40.16
C ILE A 345 -14.49 -2.60 -39.30
N GLU A 346 -14.58 -3.80 -39.88
CA GLU A 346 -14.01 -5.01 -39.29
C GLU A 346 -12.52 -4.76 -39.04
N GLN A 347 -12.18 -4.38 -37.81
CA GLN A 347 -10.77 -4.42 -37.40
C GLN A 347 -10.35 -5.89 -37.37
N PRO A 348 -9.15 -6.23 -37.86
CA PRO A 348 -8.64 -7.58 -37.73
C PRO A 348 -8.60 -7.92 -36.23
N ARG A 349 -9.22 -9.04 -35.84
CA ARG A 349 -9.22 -9.50 -34.43
C ARG A 349 -7.75 -9.64 -34.01
N ALA A 350 -7.35 -8.93 -32.94
CA ALA A 350 -6.03 -9.02 -32.37
C ALA A 350 -5.74 -10.49 -32.02
N SER A 351 -4.53 -10.96 -32.28
CA SER A 351 -4.14 -12.32 -31.91
C SER A 351 -4.16 -12.47 -30.38
N VAL A 352 -4.38 -13.68 -29.88
CA VAL A 352 -4.32 -13.98 -28.43
C VAL A 352 -3.00 -13.48 -27.83
N ALA A 353 -1.88 -13.63 -28.56
CA ALA A 353 -0.57 -13.15 -28.13
C ALA A 353 -0.53 -11.60 -28.00
N GLN A 354 -1.18 -10.86 -28.91
CA GLN A 354 -1.24 -9.40 -28.85
C GLN A 354 -2.08 -8.93 -27.66
N VAL A 355 -3.25 -9.53 -27.44
CA VAL A 355 -4.12 -9.21 -26.31
C VAL A 355 -3.42 -9.50 -24.98
N GLN A 356 -2.64 -10.60 -24.90
CA GLN A 356 -1.85 -10.95 -23.74
C GLN A 356 -0.72 -9.94 -23.50
N ALA A 357 0.00 -9.50 -24.54
CA ALA A 357 1.07 -8.52 -24.45
C ALA A 357 0.53 -7.15 -23.99
N ASP A 358 -0.66 -6.76 -24.49
CA ASP A 358 -1.32 -5.52 -24.08
C ASP A 358 -1.77 -5.59 -22.60
N ALA A 359 -2.29 -6.72 -22.15
CA ALA A 359 -2.66 -6.94 -20.74
C ALA A 359 -1.42 -6.91 -19.81
N ASP A 360 -0.28 -7.50 -20.25
CA ASP A 360 0.98 -7.45 -19.51
C ASP A 360 1.52 -6.02 -19.38
N SER A 361 1.41 -5.24 -20.46
CA SER A 361 1.85 -3.85 -20.49
C SER A 361 1.01 -2.98 -19.55
N ARG A 362 -0.32 -3.15 -19.55
CA ARG A 362 -1.23 -2.41 -18.68
C ARG A 362 -1.04 -2.77 -17.20
N PHE A 363 -0.84 -4.05 -16.89
CA PHE A 363 -0.53 -4.50 -15.54
C PHE A 363 0.74 -3.84 -15.01
N LEU A 364 1.82 -3.83 -15.79
CA LEU A 364 3.08 -3.21 -15.41
C LEU A 364 2.94 -1.68 -15.27
N GLU A 365 2.21 -1.02 -16.16
CA GLU A 365 1.98 0.42 -16.09
C GLU A 365 1.20 0.81 -14.82
N GLN A 366 0.19 0.02 -14.44
CA GLN A 366 -0.54 0.27 -13.20
C GLN A 366 0.35 0.04 -11.96
N LEU A 367 1.20 -0.99 -11.94
CA LEU A 367 2.18 -1.16 -10.86
C LEU A 367 3.18 -0.01 -10.76
N ARG A 368 3.59 0.58 -11.89
CA ARG A 368 4.43 1.81 -11.90
C ARG A 368 3.72 2.99 -11.26
N ARG A 369 2.41 3.15 -11.50
CA ARG A 369 1.60 4.19 -10.88
C ARG A 369 1.49 3.96 -9.38
N ALA A 370 1.09 2.76 -8.95
CA ALA A 370 1.01 2.39 -7.54
C ALA A 370 2.35 2.55 -6.80
N ALA A 371 3.49 2.26 -7.45
CA ALA A 371 4.81 2.40 -6.85
C ALA A 371 5.16 3.85 -6.47
N ASN A 372 4.59 4.85 -7.17
CA ASN A 372 4.82 6.26 -6.84
C ASN A 372 4.14 6.69 -5.53
N ASP A 373 3.07 6.01 -5.13
CA ASP A 373 2.28 6.38 -3.95
C ASP A 373 3.06 6.22 -2.64
N PHE A 374 4.07 5.35 -2.62
CA PHE A 374 4.80 4.99 -1.40
C PHE A 374 6.02 5.88 -1.11
N ILE A 375 6.55 6.60 -2.10
CA ILE A 375 7.74 7.45 -1.92
C ILE A 375 7.31 8.88 -1.57
N VAL A 376 7.46 9.24 -0.30
CA VAL A 376 6.91 10.48 0.27
C VAL A 376 8.00 11.36 0.87
N VAL A 377 7.66 12.64 1.09
CA VAL A 377 8.51 13.61 1.80
C VAL A 377 8.53 13.29 3.28
N ARG A 378 9.70 13.40 3.91
CA ARG A 378 9.88 13.34 5.36
C ARG A 378 10.84 14.41 5.87
N ASN A 379 10.50 15.01 7.01
CA ASN A 379 11.41 15.85 7.76
C ASN A 379 12.16 14.99 8.79
N PHE A 380 13.48 14.97 8.70
CA PHE A 380 14.37 14.26 9.63
C PHE A 380 14.94 15.26 10.64
N SER A 381 14.84 14.94 11.92
CA SER A 381 15.54 15.66 12.98
C SER A 381 16.98 15.14 13.06
N ASP A 382 17.96 16.03 13.09
CA ASP A 382 19.36 15.65 13.28
C ASP A 382 19.59 15.14 14.71
N ARG A 383 20.44 14.10 14.86
CA ARG A 383 20.83 13.53 16.17
C ARG A 383 21.38 14.57 17.16
N HIS A 384 21.90 15.68 16.66
CA HIS A 384 22.52 16.73 17.46
C HIS A 384 21.64 17.98 17.66
N GLY A 385 20.37 17.94 17.20
CA GLY A 385 19.44 19.08 17.34
C GLY A 385 19.83 20.33 16.55
N SER A 386 20.79 20.22 15.61
CA SER A 386 21.36 21.36 14.89
C SER A 386 20.59 21.76 13.63
N GLY A 387 19.55 21.00 13.25
CA GLY A 387 18.69 21.34 12.11
C GLY A 387 17.74 20.21 11.71
N ALA A 388 16.61 20.58 11.13
CA ALA A 388 15.73 19.64 10.40
C ALA A 388 16.18 19.59 8.93
N SER A 389 16.33 18.40 8.38
CA SER A 389 16.55 18.21 6.94
C SER A 389 15.34 17.55 6.31
N THR A 390 14.89 18.07 5.18
CA THR A 390 13.87 17.44 4.37
C THR A 390 14.51 16.40 3.46
N GLY A 391 13.94 15.21 3.40
CA GLY A 391 14.36 14.12 2.54
C GLY A 391 13.18 13.27 2.11
N ARG A 392 13.45 12.05 1.67
CA ARG A 392 12.43 11.09 1.26
C ARG A 392 12.43 9.87 2.15
N THR A 393 11.25 9.23 2.24
CA THR A 393 11.07 7.95 2.90
C THR A 393 10.06 7.11 2.14
N VAL A 394 9.83 5.87 2.58
CA VAL A 394 8.83 4.97 2.02
C VAL A 394 7.77 4.69 3.07
N ILE A 395 6.51 4.95 2.75
CA ILE A 395 5.37 4.47 3.53
C ILE A 395 5.22 2.98 3.27
N ALA A 396 5.21 2.16 4.32
CA ALA A 396 5.15 0.71 4.19
C ALA A 396 3.82 0.23 3.60
N GLY A 397 2.72 0.91 3.92
CA GLY A 397 1.41 0.60 3.36
C GLY A 397 0.31 1.57 3.77
N TYR A 398 -0.66 1.77 2.89
CA TYR A 398 -1.88 2.53 3.15
C TYR A 398 -3.01 1.56 3.54
N HIS A 399 -3.80 1.91 4.56
CA HIS A 399 -3.95 3.28 5.08
C HIS A 399 -3.02 3.59 6.28
N TRP A 400 -2.67 2.61 7.13
CA TRP A 400 -2.24 2.85 8.52
C TRP A 400 -0.74 2.72 8.80
N PHE A 401 0.06 2.22 7.88
CA PHE A 401 1.48 2.13 8.13
C PHE A 401 2.19 3.47 7.95
N GLY A 402 3.23 3.68 8.77
CA GLY A 402 4.23 4.71 8.61
C GLY A 402 5.44 4.22 7.82
N ASP A 403 6.61 4.74 8.12
CA ASP A 403 7.86 4.34 7.50
C ASP A 403 8.63 3.34 8.39
N TRP A 404 8.66 2.12 7.89
CA TRP A 404 9.31 0.99 8.53
C TRP A 404 10.62 0.65 7.82
N GLY A 405 11.69 0.36 8.62
CA GLY A 405 13.03 0.12 8.09
C GLY A 405 13.10 -1.12 7.21
N ARG A 406 12.60 -2.25 7.68
CA ARG A 406 12.58 -3.50 6.92
C ARG A 406 11.80 -3.34 5.62
N ASP A 407 10.60 -2.81 5.70
CA ASP A 407 9.71 -2.62 4.56
C ASP A 407 10.32 -1.70 3.51
N THR A 408 10.91 -0.59 3.97
CA THR A 408 11.65 0.34 3.10
C THR A 408 12.77 -0.38 2.37
N MET A 409 13.60 -1.16 3.06
CA MET A 409 14.80 -1.79 2.45
C MET A 409 14.43 -2.91 1.48
N ILE A 410 13.35 -3.64 1.72
CA ILE A 410 12.84 -4.66 0.80
C ILE A 410 12.16 -4.00 -0.42
N ALA A 411 11.35 -2.95 -0.19
CA ALA A 411 10.58 -2.32 -1.25
C ALA A 411 11.41 -1.42 -2.17
N LEU A 412 12.39 -0.70 -1.63
CA LEU A 412 13.07 0.39 -2.34
C LEU A 412 13.68 -0.01 -3.69
N PRO A 413 14.38 -1.16 -3.84
CA PRO A 413 14.89 -1.58 -5.15
C PRO A 413 13.79 -1.74 -6.21
N GLY A 414 12.68 -2.39 -5.87
CA GLY A 414 11.57 -2.60 -6.79
C GLY A 414 10.82 -1.31 -7.11
N LEU A 415 10.54 -0.46 -6.10
CA LEU A 415 9.95 0.87 -6.31
C LEU A 415 10.82 1.72 -7.24
N THR A 416 12.14 1.70 -7.05
CA THR A 416 13.08 2.46 -7.88
C THR A 416 13.08 1.96 -9.33
N GLN A 417 13.09 0.65 -9.52
CA GLN A 417 13.06 0.05 -10.85
C GLN A 417 11.76 0.37 -11.60
N LEU A 418 10.62 0.41 -10.90
CA LEU A 418 9.31 0.75 -11.48
C LEU A 418 9.21 2.22 -11.86
N THR A 419 9.71 3.12 -11.00
CA THR A 419 9.49 4.57 -11.11
C THR A 419 10.63 5.32 -11.79
N GLY A 420 11.85 4.74 -11.82
CA GLY A 420 13.07 5.41 -12.27
C GLY A 420 13.62 6.46 -11.29
N ARG A 421 13.11 6.54 -10.05
CA ARG A 421 13.44 7.57 -9.04
C ARG A 421 14.74 7.24 -8.29
N VAL A 422 15.83 7.05 -9.02
CA VAL A 422 17.13 6.61 -8.46
C VAL A 422 17.73 7.64 -7.50
N ALA A 423 17.66 8.93 -7.81
CA ALA A 423 18.21 9.99 -6.94
C ALA A 423 17.50 10.00 -5.57
N GLU A 424 16.18 9.88 -5.57
CA GLU A 424 15.38 9.84 -4.34
C GLU A 424 15.63 8.55 -3.54
N ALA A 425 15.88 7.42 -4.21
CA ALA A 425 16.29 6.19 -3.54
C ALA A 425 17.64 6.35 -2.83
N CYS A 426 18.61 7.05 -3.44
CA CYS A 426 19.87 7.39 -2.77
C CYS A 426 19.65 8.32 -1.57
N GLU A 427 18.72 9.30 -1.67
CA GLU A 427 18.34 10.15 -0.52
C GLU A 427 17.74 9.33 0.63
N VAL A 428 16.84 8.38 0.33
CA VAL A 428 16.25 7.46 1.32
C VAL A 428 17.35 6.67 2.02
N LEU A 429 18.24 6.00 1.28
CA LEU A 429 19.34 5.22 1.88
C LEU A 429 20.27 6.09 2.70
N GLY A 430 20.61 7.28 2.22
CA GLY A 430 21.42 8.25 2.98
C GLY A 430 20.73 8.74 4.26
N ALA A 431 19.40 8.91 4.26
CA ALA A 431 18.65 9.28 5.45
C ALA A 431 18.67 8.16 6.51
N TRP A 432 18.41 6.92 6.09
CA TRP A 432 18.48 5.76 6.98
C TRP A 432 19.92 5.49 7.49
N ALA A 433 20.94 5.70 6.67
CA ALA A 433 22.34 5.58 7.09
C ALA A 433 22.68 6.49 8.28
N ARG A 434 22.14 7.72 8.32
CA ARG A 434 22.37 8.68 9.41
C ARG A 434 21.84 8.24 10.76
N VAL A 435 20.86 7.34 10.77
CA VAL A 435 20.23 6.83 12.01
C VAL A 435 20.71 5.44 12.42
N VAL A 436 21.63 4.84 11.65
CA VAL A 436 22.33 3.60 12.08
C VAL A 436 23.01 3.86 13.43
N ASN A 437 22.81 2.96 14.39
CA ASN A 437 23.37 3.12 15.72
C ASN A 437 23.80 1.77 16.27
N ARG A 438 25.09 1.65 16.64
CA ARG A 438 25.70 0.39 17.07
C ARG A 438 25.47 -0.71 16.03
N GLY A 439 25.64 -0.37 14.75
CA GLY A 439 25.49 -1.27 13.62
C GLY A 439 24.08 -1.75 13.34
N MET A 440 23.04 -1.10 13.85
CA MET A 440 21.64 -1.45 13.61
C MET A 440 20.86 -0.28 13.03
N LEU A 441 19.98 -0.55 12.08
CA LEU A 441 18.88 0.33 11.66
C LEU A 441 17.74 0.25 12.69
N PRO A 442 17.00 1.34 12.90
CA PRO A 442 15.73 1.25 13.62
C PRO A 442 14.70 0.45 12.81
N ASN A 443 13.79 -0.23 13.52
CA ASN A 443 12.71 -0.98 12.88
C ASN A 443 11.68 -0.04 12.26
N ARG A 444 11.43 1.12 12.89
CA ARG A 444 10.55 2.17 12.38
C ARG A 444 10.98 3.54 12.89
N PHE A 445 10.51 4.59 12.24
CA PHE A 445 10.49 5.91 12.85
C PHE A 445 9.21 6.08 13.69
N PRO A 446 9.29 6.70 14.89
CA PRO A 446 8.10 6.93 15.72
C PRO A 446 7.06 7.80 15.01
N ASP A 447 5.79 7.38 15.02
CA ASP A 447 4.67 8.12 14.42
C ASP A 447 4.42 9.47 15.09
N SER A 448 4.81 9.62 16.35
CA SER A 448 4.74 10.87 17.12
C SER A 448 5.79 11.91 16.71
N GLY A 449 6.73 11.57 15.83
CA GLY A 449 7.90 12.42 15.55
C GLY A 449 8.92 12.51 16.69
N ALA A 450 8.78 11.66 17.72
CA ALA A 450 9.73 11.60 18.82
C ALA A 450 11.13 11.14 18.34
N GLN A 451 12.17 11.45 19.13
CA GLN A 451 13.50 10.93 18.85
C GLN A 451 13.56 9.40 19.01
N LEU A 452 14.37 8.76 18.16
CA LEU A 452 14.63 7.33 18.22
C LEU A 452 15.22 6.93 19.59
N GLY A 453 14.56 5.96 20.24
CA GLY A 453 15.00 5.36 21.50
C GLY A 453 15.60 3.96 21.31
N GLU A 454 16.14 3.37 22.38
CA GLU A 454 16.71 2.02 22.34
C GLU A 454 15.70 0.95 21.87
N GLY A 455 14.41 1.12 22.18
CA GLY A 455 13.32 0.19 21.79
C GLY A 455 13.01 0.19 20.30
N ASP A 456 13.40 1.22 19.55
CA ASP A 456 13.13 1.31 18.12
C ASP A 456 14.09 0.46 17.28
N TYR A 457 15.20 -0.06 17.88
CA TYR A 457 16.21 -0.87 17.20
C TYR A 457 15.97 -2.38 17.39
N ASN A 458 14.73 -2.82 17.37
CA ASN A 458 14.31 -4.21 17.60
C ASN A 458 14.17 -5.02 16.30
N THR A 459 15.23 -5.08 15.48
CA THR A 459 15.23 -5.84 14.23
C THR A 459 16.60 -6.47 13.96
N VAL A 460 16.62 -7.73 13.52
CA VAL A 460 17.86 -8.43 13.17
C VAL A 460 18.13 -8.41 11.65
N ASP A 461 17.08 -8.26 10.85
CA ASP A 461 17.15 -8.41 9.40
C ASP A 461 17.16 -7.08 8.63
N ALA A 462 16.50 -6.02 9.13
CA ALA A 462 16.41 -4.74 8.42
C ALA A 462 17.77 -4.15 8.02
N THR A 463 18.77 -4.29 8.90
CA THR A 463 20.12 -3.80 8.64
C THR A 463 20.83 -4.60 7.52
N LEU A 464 20.57 -5.89 7.44
CA LEU A 464 21.12 -6.74 6.38
C LEU A 464 20.39 -6.51 5.04
N TRP A 465 19.08 -6.25 5.08
CA TRP A 465 18.33 -5.78 3.92
C TRP A 465 18.80 -4.41 3.41
N PHE A 466 19.25 -3.52 4.30
CA PHE A 466 19.85 -2.23 3.92
C PHE A 466 21.09 -2.42 3.05
N ILE A 467 21.99 -3.35 3.41
CA ILE A 467 23.18 -3.67 2.58
C ILE A 467 22.75 -4.20 1.21
N HIS A 468 21.73 -5.08 1.17
CA HIS A 468 21.17 -5.58 -0.10
C HIS A 468 20.55 -4.45 -0.94
N ALA A 469 19.79 -3.55 -0.33
CA ALA A 469 19.19 -2.40 -1.01
C ALA A 469 20.25 -1.47 -1.60
N ILE A 470 21.34 -1.21 -0.86
CA ILE A 470 22.46 -0.40 -1.36
C ILE A 470 23.06 -1.04 -2.63
N ASP A 471 23.33 -2.34 -2.63
CA ASP A 471 23.85 -3.06 -3.81
C ASP A 471 22.96 -2.86 -5.04
N ARG A 472 21.66 -3.03 -4.85
CA ARG A 472 20.67 -2.88 -5.94
C ARG A 472 20.55 -1.45 -6.45
N ILE A 473 20.54 -0.47 -5.56
CA ILE A 473 20.44 0.95 -5.91
C ILE A 473 21.75 1.48 -6.48
N ASP A 474 22.90 1.12 -5.91
CA ASP A 474 24.22 1.54 -6.40
C ASP A 474 24.47 1.11 -7.85
N THR A 475 24.01 -0.10 -8.21
CA THR A 475 24.04 -0.60 -9.59
C THR A 475 23.23 0.31 -10.54
N MET A 476 22.08 0.82 -10.10
CA MET A 476 21.25 1.76 -10.87
C MET A 476 21.80 3.19 -10.87
N ALA A 477 22.53 3.58 -9.80
CA ALA A 477 23.09 4.91 -9.60
C ALA A 477 24.47 5.12 -10.26
N GLY A 478 25.08 4.06 -10.80
CA GLY A 478 26.38 4.14 -11.47
C GLY A 478 27.60 4.03 -10.53
N GLY A 479 27.46 3.50 -9.31
CA GLY A 479 28.57 3.04 -8.47
C GLY A 479 29.13 4.04 -7.45
N ALA A 480 28.43 5.15 -7.16
CA ALA A 480 28.93 6.17 -6.22
C ALA A 480 28.38 6.06 -4.79
N LEU A 481 27.30 5.30 -4.60
CA LEU A 481 26.58 5.24 -3.31
C LEU A 481 27.39 4.46 -2.26
N VAL A 482 27.97 3.33 -2.63
CA VAL A 482 28.79 2.50 -1.74
C VAL A 482 29.94 3.31 -1.15
N ASP A 483 30.60 4.15 -1.94
CA ASP A 483 31.72 4.98 -1.45
C ASP A 483 31.28 5.95 -0.37
N SER A 484 30.14 6.59 -0.55
CA SER A 484 29.59 7.55 0.42
C SER A 484 29.13 6.88 1.73
N LEU A 485 28.69 5.62 1.67
CA LEU A 485 28.16 4.86 2.80
C LEU A 485 29.17 3.88 3.42
N TRP A 486 30.39 3.82 2.89
CA TRP A 486 31.41 2.86 3.34
C TRP A 486 31.66 2.84 4.87
N PRO A 487 31.76 3.99 5.57
CA PRO A 487 31.95 3.98 7.02
C PRO A 487 30.80 3.29 7.77
N VAL A 488 29.57 3.53 7.36
CA VAL A 488 28.37 2.93 7.96
C VAL A 488 28.30 1.43 7.67
N LEU A 489 28.61 1.03 6.44
CA LEU A 489 28.67 -0.39 6.05
C LEU A 489 29.70 -1.15 6.88
N THR A 490 30.88 -0.54 7.12
CA THR A 490 31.92 -1.13 7.96
C THR A 490 31.47 -1.23 9.42
N GLU A 491 30.86 -0.16 9.99
CA GLU A 491 30.27 -0.18 11.35
C GLU A 491 29.28 -1.32 11.52
N ILE A 492 28.39 -1.52 10.55
CA ILE A 492 27.38 -2.60 10.59
C ILE A 492 28.06 -3.96 10.74
N ILE A 493 29.01 -4.27 9.88
CA ILE A 493 29.68 -5.59 9.90
C ILE A 493 30.48 -5.78 11.19
N GLU A 494 31.23 -4.78 11.63
CA GLU A 494 32.01 -4.86 12.85
C GLU A 494 31.16 -5.03 14.11
N CYS A 495 30.06 -4.31 14.21
CA CYS A 495 29.11 -4.48 15.31
C CYS A 495 28.45 -5.87 15.32
N HIS A 496 28.10 -6.41 14.16
CA HIS A 496 27.56 -7.79 14.09
C HIS A 496 28.62 -8.82 14.49
N MET A 497 29.88 -8.63 14.12
CA MET A 497 31.00 -9.52 14.53
C MET A 497 31.29 -9.44 16.03
N ALA A 498 31.20 -8.25 16.63
CA ALA A 498 31.44 -8.03 18.06
C ALA A 498 30.24 -8.34 18.95
N GLY A 499 29.05 -8.34 18.39
CA GLY A 499 27.78 -8.39 19.10
C GLY A 499 27.18 -7.00 19.32
N THR A 500 25.86 -6.89 19.14
CA THR A 500 25.09 -5.66 19.30
C THR A 500 23.85 -5.91 20.19
N ARG A 501 22.78 -5.11 20.04
CA ARG A 501 21.54 -5.19 20.85
C ARG A 501 20.86 -6.55 20.70
N HIS A 502 20.01 -6.91 21.65
CA HIS A 502 19.13 -8.09 21.61
C HIS A 502 19.88 -9.42 21.37
N GLY A 503 21.11 -9.53 21.86
CA GLY A 503 21.93 -10.71 21.63
C GLY A 503 22.27 -10.98 20.16
N ILE A 504 22.02 -10.00 19.28
CA ILE A 504 22.37 -10.10 17.87
C ILE A 504 23.88 -10.04 17.73
N GLY A 505 24.44 -11.03 17.03
CA GLY A 505 25.86 -11.08 16.76
C GLY A 505 26.28 -12.42 16.17
N VAL A 506 27.51 -12.44 15.64
CA VAL A 506 28.10 -13.63 15.05
C VAL A 506 28.54 -14.59 16.14
N ASP A 507 28.10 -15.86 16.05
CA ASP A 507 28.60 -16.91 16.90
C ASP A 507 30.01 -17.31 16.44
N PRO A 508 31.05 -17.14 17.32
CA PRO A 508 32.40 -17.48 16.96
C PRO A 508 32.61 -18.98 16.70
N ALA A 509 31.70 -19.86 17.09
CA ALA A 509 31.81 -21.29 16.86
C ALA A 509 31.59 -21.68 15.39
N ASP A 510 30.71 -20.95 14.67
CA ASP A 510 30.32 -21.31 13.31
C ASP A 510 30.21 -20.13 12.32
N GLY A 511 30.35 -18.89 12.79
CA GLY A 511 30.32 -17.69 11.94
C GLY A 511 28.92 -17.23 11.55
N LEU A 512 27.85 -17.85 12.10
CA LEU A 512 26.47 -17.50 11.83
C LEU A 512 25.93 -16.45 12.79
N VAL A 513 25.01 -15.61 12.33
CA VAL A 513 24.33 -14.60 13.14
C VAL A 513 23.24 -15.26 13.97
N ARG A 514 23.23 -14.94 15.27
CA ARG A 514 22.20 -15.33 16.24
C ARG A 514 21.45 -14.10 16.75
N CYS A 515 20.25 -14.32 17.30
CA CYS A 515 19.47 -13.31 18.02
C CYS A 515 18.74 -13.94 19.21
N SER A 516 18.39 -13.10 20.19
CA SER A 516 17.56 -13.50 21.35
C SER A 516 16.09 -13.63 20.99
N ASP A 517 15.25 -14.00 21.98
CA ASP A 517 13.80 -13.92 21.89
C ASP A 517 13.34 -12.46 21.67
N GLY A 518 12.21 -12.32 21.03
CA GLY A 518 11.56 -11.06 20.76
C GLY A 518 11.08 -10.94 19.30
N GLN A 519 10.44 -9.83 19.01
CA GLN A 519 9.93 -9.49 17.67
C GLN A 519 11.06 -8.94 16.77
N LEU A 520 12.10 -9.75 16.51
CA LEU A 520 13.32 -9.29 15.85
C LEU A 520 13.38 -9.59 14.35
N THR A 521 12.61 -10.58 13.87
CA THR A 521 12.51 -10.92 12.44
C THR A 521 11.22 -10.36 11.85
N TRP A 522 11.03 -10.50 10.53
CA TRP A 522 9.80 -10.07 9.88
C TRP A 522 8.54 -10.85 10.32
N MET A 523 8.72 -12.03 10.96
CA MET A 523 7.63 -12.80 11.57
C MET A 523 7.44 -12.37 13.05
N ASP A 524 6.95 -11.15 13.27
CA ASP A 524 6.98 -10.44 14.55
C ASP A 524 5.59 -10.28 15.23
N ALA A 525 4.58 -11.03 14.81
CA ALA A 525 3.26 -10.99 15.45
C ALA A 525 3.31 -11.44 16.91
N ARG A 526 2.62 -10.68 17.77
CA ARG A 526 2.57 -10.92 19.21
C ARG A 526 1.14 -10.78 19.74
N VAL A 527 0.71 -11.72 20.57
CA VAL A 527 -0.59 -11.70 21.25
C VAL A 527 -0.33 -11.79 22.76
N ASP A 528 -0.89 -10.87 23.53
CA ASP A 528 -0.75 -10.80 24.99
C ASP A 528 0.71 -10.90 25.49
N GLY A 529 1.63 -10.30 24.77
CA GLY A 529 3.06 -10.33 25.09
C GLY A 529 3.76 -11.63 24.68
N ILE A 530 3.08 -12.57 24.01
CA ILE A 530 3.63 -13.86 23.55
C ILE A 530 3.87 -13.81 22.05
N ASP A 531 5.11 -14.04 21.62
CA ASP A 531 5.48 -14.14 20.22
C ASP A 531 4.77 -15.33 19.57
N GLN A 532 4.02 -15.06 18.49
CA GLN A 532 3.26 -16.10 17.80
C GLN A 532 4.15 -17.01 16.94
N THR A 533 5.30 -16.50 16.52
CA THR A 533 6.30 -17.23 15.74
C THR A 533 7.69 -16.97 16.35
N PRO A 534 8.02 -17.60 17.51
CA PRO A 534 9.32 -17.40 18.16
C PRO A 534 10.46 -17.86 17.25
N ARG A 535 11.47 -16.99 17.04
CA ARG A 535 12.59 -17.28 16.15
C ARG A 535 13.94 -16.93 16.76
N ALA A 536 14.07 -17.06 18.09
CA ALA A 536 15.34 -17.01 18.78
C ALA A 536 16.29 -18.11 18.31
N GLY A 537 17.57 -17.80 18.20
CA GLY A 537 18.58 -18.68 17.63
C GLY A 537 19.19 -18.10 16.37
N LYS A 538 19.32 -18.90 15.32
CA LYS A 538 19.93 -18.50 14.05
C LYS A 538 18.88 -18.69 12.94
N PRO A 539 18.13 -17.64 12.54
CA PRO A 539 17.13 -17.72 11.47
C PRO A 539 17.79 -17.89 10.09
N VAL A 540 17.15 -18.64 9.21
CA VAL A 540 17.71 -19.05 7.92
C VAL A 540 17.91 -17.86 6.97
N GLU A 541 16.92 -16.98 6.82
CA GLU A 541 16.99 -15.79 5.96
C GLU A 541 18.02 -14.77 6.46
N VAL A 542 18.12 -14.58 7.77
CA VAL A 542 19.09 -13.67 8.39
C VAL A 542 20.50 -14.14 8.06
N ASN A 543 20.75 -15.45 8.16
CA ASN A 543 22.06 -16.02 7.85
C ASN A 543 22.37 -16.05 6.34
N ALA A 544 21.35 -16.17 5.50
CA ALA A 544 21.51 -16.01 4.06
C ALA A 544 21.89 -14.56 3.70
N LEU A 545 21.20 -13.57 4.28
CA LEU A 545 21.51 -12.14 4.12
C LEU A 545 22.91 -11.80 4.66
N TRP A 546 23.30 -12.37 5.79
CA TRP A 546 24.63 -12.19 6.36
C TRP A 546 25.74 -12.67 5.41
N ILE A 547 25.62 -13.88 4.87
CA ILE A 547 26.57 -14.44 3.90
C ILE A 547 26.63 -13.56 2.65
N HIS A 548 25.47 -13.07 2.19
CA HIS A 548 25.37 -12.16 1.05
C HIS A 548 26.05 -10.82 1.34
N ALA A 549 25.78 -10.21 2.49
CA ALA A 549 26.43 -8.97 2.94
C ALA A 549 27.96 -9.09 2.98
N LEU A 550 28.49 -10.18 3.56
CA LEU A 550 29.94 -10.44 3.57
C LEU A 550 30.52 -10.60 2.16
N SER A 551 29.76 -11.19 1.22
CA SER A 551 30.17 -11.29 -0.18
C SER A 551 30.30 -9.91 -0.83
N LEU A 552 29.29 -9.05 -0.64
CA LEU A 552 29.30 -7.68 -1.16
C LEU A 552 30.42 -6.86 -0.56
N MET A 553 30.56 -6.89 0.76
CA MET A 553 31.64 -6.17 1.46
C MET A 553 33.03 -6.60 0.99
N SER A 554 33.24 -7.89 0.75
CA SER A 554 34.52 -8.37 0.20
C SER A 554 34.77 -7.82 -1.21
N GLN A 555 33.75 -7.79 -2.08
CA GLN A 555 33.86 -7.26 -3.45
C GLN A 555 34.12 -5.74 -3.43
N TRP A 556 33.38 -5.00 -2.62
CA TRP A 556 33.54 -3.55 -2.50
C TRP A 556 34.89 -3.16 -1.90
N ALA A 557 35.39 -3.90 -0.90
CA ALA A 557 36.73 -3.69 -0.35
C ALA A 557 37.84 -3.96 -1.39
N ASP A 558 37.73 -5.05 -2.18
CA ASP A 558 38.64 -5.34 -3.30
C ASP A 558 38.63 -4.19 -4.32
N GLY A 559 37.44 -3.70 -4.73
CA GLY A 559 37.26 -2.58 -5.66
C GLY A 559 37.91 -1.27 -5.14
N ARG A 560 37.96 -1.08 -3.83
CA ARG A 560 38.59 0.07 -3.15
C ARG A 560 40.09 -0.12 -2.91
N GLY A 561 40.65 -1.28 -3.22
CA GLY A 561 42.04 -1.63 -2.99
C GLY A 561 42.36 -2.04 -1.56
N ASP A 562 41.35 -2.16 -0.68
CA ASP A 562 41.55 -2.61 0.72
C ASP A 562 41.55 -4.15 0.78
N ARG A 563 42.70 -4.73 0.42
CA ARG A 563 42.86 -6.17 0.38
C ARG A 563 42.73 -6.82 1.76
N GLN A 564 43.14 -6.12 2.82
CA GLN A 564 43.07 -6.65 4.18
C GLN A 564 41.62 -6.81 4.63
N ALA A 565 40.78 -5.81 4.42
CA ALA A 565 39.34 -5.89 4.69
C ALA A 565 38.67 -6.95 3.81
N ALA A 566 39.01 -7.00 2.52
CA ALA A 566 38.44 -7.98 1.58
C ALA A 566 38.72 -9.42 2.02
N ASP A 567 39.97 -9.72 2.44
CA ASP A 567 40.34 -11.04 2.93
C ASP A 567 39.64 -11.39 4.24
N ARG A 568 39.52 -10.45 5.17
CA ARG A 568 38.78 -10.62 6.42
C ARG A 568 37.33 -11.01 6.16
N TYR A 569 36.63 -10.29 5.28
CA TYR A 569 35.20 -10.58 4.92
C TYR A 569 35.11 -11.92 4.17
N ARG A 570 36.05 -12.26 3.31
CA ARG A 570 36.08 -13.53 2.57
C ARG A 570 36.24 -14.72 3.53
N VAL A 571 37.09 -14.63 4.53
CA VAL A 571 37.27 -15.68 5.56
C VAL A 571 35.97 -15.85 6.36
N ALA A 572 35.39 -14.75 6.83
CA ALA A 572 34.11 -14.78 7.56
C ALA A 572 33.00 -15.41 6.72
N ARG A 573 32.88 -15.01 5.44
CA ARG A 573 31.91 -15.58 4.49
C ARG A 573 32.08 -17.07 4.31
N THR A 574 33.33 -17.53 4.11
CA THR A 574 33.61 -18.96 3.88
C THR A 574 33.16 -19.79 5.08
N ARG A 575 33.52 -19.35 6.31
CA ARG A 575 33.14 -20.02 7.54
C ARG A 575 31.61 -20.09 7.72
N ALA A 576 30.92 -18.97 7.52
CA ALA A 576 29.47 -18.90 7.61
C ALA A 576 28.80 -19.80 6.56
N SER A 577 29.32 -19.81 5.32
CA SER A 577 28.82 -20.63 4.21
C SER A 577 28.91 -22.12 4.46
N GLU A 578 30.08 -22.59 4.95
CA GLU A 578 30.30 -24.00 5.32
C GLU A 578 29.36 -24.44 6.44
N SER A 579 29.18 -23.59 7.44
CA SER A 579 28.28 -23.86 8.56
C SER A 579 26.83 -23.85 8.12
N PHE A 580 26.43 -22.91 7.26
CA PHE A 580 25.07 -22.84 6.70
C PHE A 580 24.73 -24.13 5.93
N GLN A 581 25.57 -24.57 5.01
CA GLN A 581 25.32 -25.78 4.24
C GLN A 581 25.19 -27.03 5.12
N ARG A 582 26.07 -27.15 6.11
CA ARG A 582 26.09 -28.34 6.98
C ARG A 582 24.89 -28.39 7.93
N ARG A 583 24.41 -27.24 8.40
CA ARG A 583 23.49 -27.16 9.53
C ARG A 583 22.04 -26.88 9.15
N PHE A 584 21.78 -26.11 8.07
CA PHE A 584 20.42 -25.78 7.65
C PHE A 584 19.81 -26.79 6.67
N TRP A 585 20.64 -27.52 5.92
CA TRP A 585 20.14 -28.41 4.88
C TRP A 585 19.47 -29.66 5.46
N CYS A 586 18.18 -29.83 5.11
CA CYS A 586 17.39 -31.01 5.41
C CYS A 586 17.16 -31.82 4.12
N GLY A 587 18.06 -32.75 3.82
CA GLY A 587 17.99 -33.58 2.63
C GLY A 587 17.24 -34.91 2.87
N PRO A 588 16.97 -35.69 1.80
CA PRO A 588 16.25 -36.95 1.89
C PRO A 588 16.93 -38.03 2.72
N THR A 589 18.23 -37.88 2.98
CA THR A 589 19.06 -38.85 3.74
C THR A 589 19.35 -38.42 5.17
N THR A 590 19.04 -37.20 5.57
CA THR A 590 19.25 -36.73 6.94
C THR A 590 18.07 -37.19 7.82
N GLY A 591 18.19 -38.37 8.41
CA GLY A 591 17.19 -38.91 9.34
C GLY A 591 17.08 -38.08 10.62
N GLY A 592 15.87 -37.84 11.10
CA GLY A 592 15.62 -37.41 12.47
C GLY A 592 14.73 -36.19 12.69
N TRP A 593 14.28 -35.48 11.68
CA TRP A 593 13.37 -34.34 11.83
C TRP A 593 12.04 -34.63 11.10
N HIS A 594 10.94 -34.05 11.58
CA HIS A 594 9.60 -34.24 11.01
C HIS A 594 9.61 -33.83 9.52
N ARG A 595 9.86 -34.82 8.67
CA ARG A 595 9.87 -34.61 7.22
C ARG A 595 8.44 -34.35 6.77
N VAL A 596 8.23 -33.23 6.09
CA VAL A 596 6.98 -33.04 5.35
C VAL A 596 7.00 -34.04 4.20
N ASP A 597 6.06 -34.98 4.19
CA ASP A 597 5.97 -36.00 3.15
C ASP A 597 5.89 -35.35 1.75
N GLY A 598 6.67 -35.90 0.81
CA GLY A 598 6.72 -35.41 -0.56
C GLY A 598 7.75 -34.30 -0.82
N THR A 599 8.57 -33.85 0.16
CA THR A 599 9.63 -32.86 -0.08
C THR A 599 10.90 -33.51 -0.59
N ALA A 600 11.49 -32.92 -1.64
CA ALA A 600 12.78 -33.35 -2.21
C ALA A 600 13.98 -32.87 -1.34
N GLY A 601 13.81 -31.77 -0.60
CA GLY A 601 14.77 -31.13 0.28
C GLY A 601 14.36 -29.71 0.59
N TYR A 602 14.73 -29.21 1.76
CA TYR A 602 14.41 -27.85 2.23
C TYR A 602 15.41 -27.39 3.30
N LEU A 603 15.29 -26.14 3.78
CA LEU A 603 16.11 -25.60 4.86
C LEU A 603 15.31 -25.51 6.15
N LEU A 604 15.96 -25.83 7.28
CA LEU A 604 15.42 -25.56 8.62
C LEU A 604 15.16 -24.06 8.77
N ASP A 605 14.06 -23.69 9.42
CA ASP A 605 13.68 -22.28 9.61
C ASP A 605 14.60 -21.57 10.62
N VAL A 606 14.89 -22.22 11.76
CA VAL A 606 15.80 -21.73 12.79
C VAL A 606 16.66 -22.87 13.32
N ILE A 607 17.95 -22.63 13.55
CA ILE A 607 18.83 -23.55 14.27
C ILE A 607 19.29 -22.93 15.60
N ASP A 608 19.68 -23.77 16.55
CA ASP A 608 20.10 -23.38 17.89
C ASP A 608 19.06 -22.55 18.68
N GLY A 609 17.80 -22.76 18.42
CA GLY A 609 16.72 -22.17 19.20
C GLY A 609 16.63 -22.74 20.62
N PRO A 610 15.92 -22.08 21.54
CA PRO A 610 15.73 -22.56 22.94
C PRO A 610 15.12 -23.96 23.04
N GLN A 611 14.32 -24.36 22.04
CA GLN A 611 13.68 -25.67 21.94
C GLN A 611 14.39 -26.62 20.94
N GLY A 612 15.58 -26.26 20.48
CA GLY A 612 16.32 -26.92 19.43
C GLY A 612 16.10 -26.31 18.06
N ASN A 613 16.27 -27.11 17.00
CA ASN A 613 16.11 -26.64 15.64
C ASN A 613 14.63 -26.67 15.23
N ASP A 614 14.15 -25.62 14.58
CA ASP A 614 12.80 -25.55 13.99
C ASP A 614 12.82 -26.03 12.54
N ALA A 615 12.15 -27.16 12.30
CA ALA A 615 12.01 -27.78 10.99
C ALA A 615 10.69 -27.41 10.28
N SER A 616 9.98 -26.38 10.76
CA SER A 616 8.74 -25.91 10.13
C SER A 616 8.97 -25.53 8.68
N LEU A 617 8.11 -25.98 7.80
CA LEU A 617 8.17 -25.57 6.40
C LEU A 617 7.57 -24.18 6.25
N ARG A 618 8.46 -23.19 6.14
CA ARG A 618 8.18 -21.76 6.03
C ARG A 618 8.83 -21.16 4.78
N PRO A 619 8.39 -19.98 4.32
CA PRO A 619 8.90 -19.35 3.09
C PRO A 619 10.28 -18.72 3.25
N ASN A 620 10.80 -18.53 4.47
CA ASN A 620 12.07 -17.83 4.75
C ASN A 620 13.27 -18.40 3.96
N GLN A 621 13.26 -19.69 3.70
CA GLN A 621 14.24 -20.37 2.86
C GLN A 621 14.28 -19.88 1.40
N LEU A 622 13.21 -19.23 0.90
CA LEU A 622 13.23 -18.62 -0.44
C LEU A 622 14.28 -17.52 -0.54
N ILE A 623 14.46 -16.71 0.52
CA ILE A 623 15.47 -15.66 0.56
C ILE A 623 16.85 -16.27 0.36
N ALA A 624 17.14 -17.39 1.05
CA ALA A 624 18.38 -18.13 0.82
C ALA A 624 18.52 -18.66 -0.60
N ALA A 625 17.43 -19.14 -1.20
CA ALA A 625 17.44 -19.64 -2.58
C ALA A 625 17.53 -18.51 -3.62
N ALA A 626 17.03 -17.31 -3.33
CA ALA A 626 17.03 -16.16 -4.24
C ALA A 626 18.36 -15.40 -4.27
N LEU A 627 19.06 -15.29 -3.12
CA LEU A 627 20.29 -14.52 -3.03
C LEU A 627 21.45 -15.19 -3.80
N PRO A 628 22.20 -14.43 -4.64
CA PRO A 628 23.26 -15.01 -5.49
C PRO A 628 24.40 -15.63 -4.68
N ALA A 629 24.77 -15.02 -3.55
CA ALA A 629 25.97 -15.37 -2.80
C ALA A 629 25.79 -16.50 -1.77
N THR A 630 24.58 -17.04 -1.62
CA THR A 630 24.34 -18.16 -0.68
C THR A 630 24.98 -19.47 -1.19
N PRO A 631 25.39 -20.36 -0.28
CA PRO A 631 26.18 -21.55 -0.66
C PRO A 631 25.35 -22.71 -1.23
N LEU A 632 24.10 -22.43 -1.62
CA LEU A 632 23.23 -23.48 -2.20
C LEU A 632 23.65 -23.81 -3.62
N THR A 633 23.80 -25.09 -3.92
CA THR A 633 23.95 -25.59 -5.29
C THR A 633 22.68 -25.34 -6.11
N ARG A 634 22.79 -25.33 -7.44
CA ARG A 634 21.60 -25.21 -8.34
C ARG A 634 20.54 -26.28 -8.01
N THR A 635 20.97 -27.52 -7.71
CA THR A 635 20.09 -28.61 -7.32
C THR A 635 19.36 -28.31 -6.00
N GLN A 636 20.07 -27.82 -4.97
CA GLN A 636 19.45 -27.46 -3.71
C GLN A 636 18.48 -26.28 -3.85
N ARG A 637 18.85 -25.23 -4.62
CA ARG A 637 17.94 -24.12 -4.94
C ARG A 637 16.66 -24.62 -5.59
N ARG A 638 16.80 -25.51 -6.57
CA ARG A 638 15.67 -26.12 -7.26
C ARG A 638 14.78 -26.89 -6.28
N GLN A 639 15.35 -27.74 -5.44
CA GLN A 639 14.60 -28.51 -4.43
C GLN A 639 13.84 -27.61 -3.46
N VAL A 640 14.49 -26.56 -2.91
CA VAL A 640 13.83 -25.56 -2.06
C VAL A 640 12.67 -24.89 -2.80
N THR A 641 12.90 -24.43 -4.02
CA THR A 641 11.89 -23.69 -4.82
C THR A 641 10.70 -24.58 -5.16
N GLU A 642 10.93 -25.83 -5.57
CA GLU A 642 9.89 -26.81 -5.87
C GLU A 642 9.09 -27.19 -4.60
N THR A 643 9.77 -27.36 -3.46
CA THR A 643 9.12 -27.64 -2.16
C THR A 643 8.21 -26.47 -1.74
N VAL A 644 8.71 -25.24 -1.82
CA VAL A 644 7.89 -24.07 -1.50
C VAL A 644 6.72 -23.92 -2.47
N ARG A 645 6.95 -24.13 -3.77
CA ARG A 645 5.87 -24.11 -4.75
C ARG A 645 4.78 -25.14 -4.44
N ALA A 646 5.15 -26.33 -4.09
CA ALA A 646 4.20 -27.41 -3.85
C ALA A 646 3.37 -27.23 -2.59
N HIS A 647 3.95 -26.63 -1.52
CA HIS A 647 3.34 -26.61 -0.20
C HIS A 647 2.91 -25.22 0.29
N LEU A 648 3.51 -24.15 -0.23
CA LEU A 648 3.29 -22.79 0.29
C LEU A 648 2.75 -21.80 -0.75
N TRP A 649 3.04 -21.99 -2.03
CA TRP A 649 2.57 -21.07 -3.07
C TRP A 649 1.05 -21.08 -3.20
N THR A 650 0.47 -19.89 -3.40
CA THR A 650 -0.94 -19.66 -3.71
C THR A 650 -1.04 -18.71 -4.89
N PRO A 651 -2.20 -18.56 -5.54
CA PRO A 651 -2.42 -17.57 -6.60
C PRO A 651 -2.18 -16.11 -6.16
N ARG A 652 -2.16 -15.83 -4.85
CA ARG A 652 -2.07 -14.46 -4.30
C ARG A 652 -0.75 -14.18 -3.56
N GLY A 653 0.07 -15.21 -3.30
CA GLY A 653 1.31 -15.05 -2.54
C GLY A 653 1.88 -16.37 -2.05
N VAL A 654 2.79 -16.31 -1.08
CA VAL A 654 3.39 -17.48 -0.47
C VAL A 654 3.00 -17.57 1.01
N ARG A 655 2.44 -18.72 1.42
CA ARG A 655 2.02 -19.00 2.80
C ARG A 655 3.19 -18.94 3.76
N THR A 656 2.95 -18.41 4.94
CA THR A 656 3.93 -18.30 6.03
C THR A 656 4.16 -19.62 6.78
N LEU A 657 3.27 -20.59 6.61
CA LEU A 657 3.37 -21.93 7.17
C LEU A 657 2.61 -22.92 6.29
N THR A 658 3.10 -24.15 6.19
CA THR A 658 2.41 -25.21 5.44
C THR A 658 1.09 -25.61 6.11
N PRO A 659 0.01 -25.88 5.33
CA PRO A 659 -1.24 -26.42 5.88
C PRO A 659 -1.10 -27.78 6.61
N ALA A 660 -0.01 -28.49 6.38
CA ALA A 660 0.29 -29.74 7.07
C ALA A 660 0.78 -29.54 8.53
N ASP A 661 1.16 -28.32 8.92
CA ASP A 661 1.58 -28.02 10.30
C ASP A 661 0.36 -27.83 11.20
N PRO A 662 0.31 -28.45 12.38
CA PRO A 662 -0.84 -28.34 13.30
C PRO A 662 -1.09 -26.92 13.82
N ARG A 663 -0.10 -26.02 13.73
CA ARG A 663 -0.23 -24.60 14.11
C ARG A 663 -0.81 -23.73 12.99
N TYR A 664 -1.06 -24.31 11.80
CA TYR A 664 -1.57 -23.56 10.65
C TYR A 664 -2.90 -22.86 10.93
N ARG A 665 -3.00 -21.63 10.47
CA ARG A 665 -4.19 -20.78 10.50
C ARG A 665 -4.37 -20.14 9.14
N GLY A 666 -5.28 -20.69 8.34
CA GLY A 666 -5.47 -20.28 6.94
C GLY A 666 -6.27 -19.01 6.75
N GLU A 667 -6.98 -18.52 7.77
CA GLU A 667 -7.81 -17.32 7.72
C GLU A 667 -7.32 -16.26 8.72
N CYS A 668 -7.20 -15.01 8.27
CA CYS A 668 -6.78 -13.86 9.06
C CYS A 668 -7.96 -12.88 9.23
N SER A 669 -8.92 -13.25 10.07
CA SER A 669 -10.15 -12.49 10.30
C SER A 669 -10.51 -12.40 11.79
N GLY A 670 -11.54 -11.60 12.12
CA GLY A 670 -12.07 -11.46 13.48
C GLY A 670 -11.29 -10.49 14.37
N THR A 671 -11.17 -10.80 15.66
CA THR A 671 -10.52 -9.94 16.66
C THR A 671 -9.02 -9.76 16.43
N ALA A 672 -8.38 -8.76 17.06
CA ALA A 672 -6.94 -8.55 16.99
C ALA A 672 -6.16 -9.83 17.34
N GLU A 673 -6.55 -10.52 18.43
CA GLU A 673 -5.93 -11.76 18.86
C GLU A 673 -5.98 -12.86 17.77
N THR A 674 -7.15 -13.07 17.15
CA THR A 674 -7.30 -14.09 16.11
C THR A 674 -6.49 -13.75 14.86
N ARG A 675 -6.48 -12.47 14.44
CA ARG A 675 -5.69 -12.02 13.29
C ARG A 675 -4.19 -12.16 13.53
N ASP A 676 -3.70 -11.66 14.69
CA ASP A 676 -2.26 -11.69 15.01
C ASP A 676 -1.77 -13.13 15.20
N SER A 677 -2.64 -14.03 15.69
CA SER A 677 -2.31 -15.45 15.78
C SER A 677 -2.17 -16.14 14.41
N ALA A 678 -2.84 -15.64 13.37
CA ALA A 678 -2.78 -16.16 12.00
C ALA A 678 -1.70 -15.48 11.13
N TYR A 679 -1.28 -14.27 11.47
CA TYR A 679 -0.51 -13.34 10.63
C TYR A 679 0.79 -13.94 10.05
N HIS A 680 1.48 -14.82 10.80
CA HIS A 680 2.66 -15.57 10.36
C HIS A 680 2.50 -17.10 10.49
N ARG A 681 1.25 -17.59 10.54
CA ARG A 681 0.95 -19.02 10.70
C ARG A 681 0.04 -19.58 9.62
N GLY A 682 0.02 -18.97 8.43
CA GLY A 682 -0.78 -19.48 7.32
C GLY A 682 -1.11 -18.45 6.27
N THR A 683 -1.22 -17.18 6.59
CA THR A 683 -1.44 -16.09 5.63
C THR A 683 -0.45 -16.14 4.48
N ALA A 684 -0.92 -15.81 3.28
CA ALA A 684 -0.09 -15.70 2.08
C ALA A 684 0.35 -14.24 1.87
N TRP A 685 1.64 -14.05 1.60
CA TRP A 685 2.28 -12.74 1.45
C TRP A 685 2.74 -12.54 0.01
N ALA A 686 2.26 -11.46 -0.63
CA ALA A 686 2.57 -11.19 -2.04
C ALA A 686 4.04 -10.81 -2.26
N TRP A 687 4.69 -10.09 -1.32
CA TRP A 687 6.10 -9.71 -1.48
C TRP A 687 7.05 -10.90 -1.66
N LEU A 688 6.72 -12.05 -1.06
CA LEU A 688 7.50 -13.28 -1.18
C LEU A 688 7.52 -13.87 -2.60
N LEU A 689 6.64 -13.39 -3.48
CA LEU A 689 6.68 -13.77 -4.90
C LEU A 689 7.93 -13.20 -5.60
N GLY A 690 8.50 -12.09 -5.14
CA GLY A 690 9.77 -11.58 -5.63
C GLY A 690 10.91 -12.61 -5.44
N PRO A 691 11.25 -12.98 -4.20
CA PRO A 691 12.22 -14.03 -3.93
C PRO A 691 11.86 -15.40 -4.57
N MET A 692 10.56 -15.72 -4.67
CA MET A 692 10.11 -16.96 -5.33
C MET A 692 10.50 -16.98 -6.82
N VAL A 693 10.27 -15.86 -7.52
CA VAL A 693 10.63 -15.72 -8.93
C VAL A 693 12.15 -15.74 -9.12
N ASP A 694 12.89 -15.03 -8.26
CA ASP A 694 14.37 -15.03 -8.32
C ASP A 694 14.94 -16.44 -8.12
N ALA A 695 14.47 -17.15 -7.10
CA ALA A 695 14.88 -18.53 -6.84
C ALA A 695 14.50 -19.45 -8.00
N TRP A 696 13.31 -19.24 -8.60
CA TRP A 696 12.87 -19.98 -9.78
C TRP A 696 13.80 -19.73 -10.97
N MET A 697 14.10 -18.49 -11.30
CA MET A 697 14.97 -18.11 -12.42
C MET A 697 16.42 -18.63 -12.27
N LEU A 698 16.91 -18.70 -11.03
CA LEU A 698 18.24 -19.27 -10.74
C LEU A 698 18.31 -20.80 -10.87
N SER A 699 17.17 -21.47 -10.88
CA SER A 699 17.10 -22.94 -10.83
C SER A 699 16.36 -23.59 -12.00
N HIS A 700 15.50 -22.85 -12.71
CA HIS A 700 14.69 -23.30 -13.84
C HIS A 700 14.93 -22.40 -15.07
N GLU A 701 14.60 -22.89 -16.25
CA GLU A 701 14.80 -22.14 -17.51
C GLU A 701 13.57 -21.31 -17.90
N THR A 702 12.38 -21.75 -17.50
CA THR A 702 11.09 -21.14 -17.90
C THR A 702 10.08 -21.18 -16.77
N GLY A 703 8.93 -20.53 -16.94
CA GLY A 703 7.76 -20.67 -16.06
C GLY A 703 7.66 -19.63 -14.93
N ALA A 704 8.65 -18.74 -14.77
CA ALA A 704 8.65 -17.75 -13.70
C ALA A 704 7.41 -16.81 -13.73
N ARG A 705 7.02 -16.36 -14.93
CA ARG A 705 5.85 -15.48 -15.15
C ARG A 705 4.55 -16.10 -14.66
N ALA A 706 4.37 -17.40 -14.78
CA ALA A 706 3.16 -18.10 -14.36
C ALA A 706 2.91 -18.01 -12.84
N LEU A 707 3.96 -17.77 -12.04
CA LEU A 707 3.84 -17.58 -10.58
C LEU A 707 3.18 -16.24 -10.20
N LEU A 708 3.25 -15.24 -11.09
CA LEU A 708 2.74 -13.88 -10.86
C LEU A 708 1.41 -13.61 -11.55
N SER A 709 1.12 -14.31 -12.64
CA SER A 709 -0.05 -14.02 -13.50
C SER A 709 -1.40 -13.98 -12.79
N PRO A 710 -1.66 -14.79 -11.74
CA PRO A 710 -2.93 -14.72 -11.02
C PRO A 710 -3.20 -13.39 -10.27
N LEU A 711 -2.14 -12.60 -9.99
CA LEU A 711 -2.31 -11.28 -9.35
C LEU A 711 -2.95 -10.21 -10.25
N ARG A 712 -3.08 -10.46 -11.56
CA ARG A 712 -3.77 -9.52 -12.45
C ARG A 712 -5.22 -9.29 -12.04
N GLU A 713 -5.92 -10.34 -11.67
CA GLU A 713 -7.30 -10.24 -11.22
C GLU A 713 -7.39 -9.41 -9.94
N HIS A 714 -6.49 -9.66 -8.96
CA HIS A 714 -6.44 -8.88 -7.73
C HIS A 714 -6.21 -7.39 -7.98
N LEU A 715 -5.30 -7.04 -8.90
CA LEU A 715 -4.97 -5.65 -9.21
C LEU A 715 -6.18 -4.82 -9.67
N TRP A 716 -7.15 -5.45 -10.36
CA TRP A 716 -8.23 -4.72 -11.01
C TRP A 716 -9.59 -4.84 -10.32
N ASP A 717 -9.90 -5.93 -9.65
CA ASP A 717 -11.26 -6.20 -9.16
C ASP A 717 -11.33 -6.77 -7.74
N ASP A 718 -10.34 -6.48 -6.88
CA ASP A 718 -10.31 -6.99 -5.51
C ASP A 718 -9.61 -5.98 -4.58
N ALA A 719 -10.16 -5.78 -3.37
CA ALA A 719 -9.61 -4.92 -2.32
C ALA A 719 -9.16 -3.54 -2.85
N GLY A 720 -7.89 -3.18 -2.71
CA GLY A 720 -7.34 -1.93 -3.22
C GLY A 720 -7.18 -1.94 -4.74
N VAL A 721 -8.15 -1.37 -5.47
CA VAL A 721 -8.14 -1.33 -6.94
C VAL A 721 -6.92 -0.56 -7.45
N GLY A 722 -6.15 -1.21 -8.30
CA GLY A 722 -4.94 -0.65 -8.91
C GLY A 722 -3.67 -0.78 -8.07
N THR A 723 -3.71 -1.50 -6.95
CA THR A 723 -2.57 -1.76 -6.08
C THR A 723 -2.56 -3.21 -5.60
N ILE A 724 -1.61 -3.60 -4.74
CA ILE A 724 -1.51 -4.97 -4.20
C ILE A 724 -1.57 -4.91 -2.68
N SER A 725 -2.47 -5.73 -2.13
CA SER A 725 -2.66 -5.87 -0.69
C SER A 725 -1.45 -6.47 0.01
N GLU A 726 -1.40 -6.27 1.32
CA GLU A 726 -0.35 -6.77 2.21
C GLU A 726 -0.32 -8.29 2.28
N ILE A 727 -1.44 -8.87 2.67
CA ILE A 727 -1.61 -10.30 2.90
C ILE A 727 -2.92 -10.83 2.32
N PHE A 728 -3.00 -12.13 2.21
CA PHE A 728 -4.19 -12.86 1.80
C PHE A 728 -4.41 -14.05 2.73
N ASP A 729 -5.66 -14.49 2.86
CA ASP A 729 -5.94 -15.75 3.53
C ASP A 729 -5.16 -16.89 2.84
N GLY A 730 -4.57 -17.76 3.64
CA GLY A 730 -3.85 -18.92 3.13
C GLY A 730 -4.76 -19.94 2.49
N ASP A 731 -6.04 -19.99 2.89
CA ASP A 731 -7.05 -20.88 2.33
C ASP A 731 -7.85 -20.17 1.23
N ALA A 732 -8.33 -20.93 0.26
CA ALA A 732 -9.18 -20.42 -0.81
C ALA A 732 -10.51 -19.84 -0.21
N PRO A 733 -11.00 -18.73 -0.76
CA PRO A 733 -10.64 -18.08 -2.03
C PRO A 733 -9.43 -17.14 -1.97
N HIS A 734 -8.64 -17.14 -0.90
CA HIS A 734 -7.48 -16.26 -0.70
C HIS A 734 -7.90 -14.79 -0.61
N THR A 735 -8.86 -14.51 0.25
CA THR A 735 -9.38 -13.16 0.48
C THR A 735 -8.27 -12.21 0.89
N ALA A 736 -8.22 -11.03 0.29
CA ALA A 736 -7.27 -9.98 0.64
C ALA A 736 -7.51 -9.47 2.06
N ARG A 737 -6.44 -9.28 2.81
CA ARG A 737 -6.43 -8.83 4.21
C ARG A 737 -5.33 -7.79 4.44
N GLY A 738 -5.27 -7.26 5.66
CA GLY A 738 -4.28 -6.26 6.01
C GLY A 738 -4.47 -4.93 5.30
N SER A 739 -3.39 -4.26 4.98
CA SER A 739 -3.36 -3.00 4.24
C SER A 739 -3.76 -3.25 2.78
N ILE A 740 -4.57 -2.36 2.21
CA ILE A 740 -5.04 -2.50 0.82
C ILE A 740 -3.94 -2.22 -0.22
N ALA A 741 -2.90 -1.48 0.19
CA ALA A 741 -1.80 -1.06 -0.66
C ALA A 741 -0.48 -1.19 0.12
N GLN A 742 0.34 -2.17 -0.25
CA GLN A 742 1.59 -2.45 0.47
C GLN A 742 2.81 -2.25 -0.42
N ALA A 743 3.75 -1.44 0.06
CA ALA A 743 4.94 -1.04 -0.70
C ALA A 743 5.76 -2.24 -1.19
N TRP A 744 6.12 -3.18 -0.28
CA TRP A 744 6.91 -4.34 -0.67
C TRP A 744 6.16 -5.32 -1.59
N SER A 745 4.81 -5.40 -1.48
CA SER A 745 4.02 -6.23 -2.40
C SER A 745 4.07 -5.68 -3.83
N VAL A 746 3.80 -4.38 -4.00
CA VAL A 746 3.88 -3.69 -5.30
C VAL A 746 5.30 -3.74 -5.86
N ALA A 747 6.31 -3.45 -5.03
CA ALA A 747 7.72 -3.42 -5.41
C ALA A 747 8.23 -4.77 -5.90
N GLU A 748 8.04 -5.82 -5.10
CA GLU A 748 8.59 -7.14 -5.38
C GLU A 748 7.85 -7.84 -6.52
N VAL A 749 6.53 -7.70 -6.62
CA VAL A 749 5.76 -8.21 -7.76
C VAL A 749 6.15 -7.48 -9.05
N GLY A 750 6.26 -6.15 -9.02
CA GLY A 750 6.65 -5.36 -10.19
C GLY A 750 8.08 -5.66 -10.67
N ARG A 751 9.03 -5.74 -9.74
CA ARG A 751 10.41 -6.13 -10.02
C ARG A 751 10.50 -7.53 -10.63
N ALA A 752 9.82 -8.49 -10.03
CA ALA A 752 9.77 -9.86 -10.51
C ALA A 752 9.07 -9.98 -11.88
N TRP A 753 8.04 -9.15 -12.10
CA TRP A 753 7.36 -9.07 -13.39
C TRP A 753 8.32 -8.61 -14.49
N ILE A 754 9.11 -7.57 -14.25
CA ILE A 754 10.12 -7.09 -15.20
C ILE A 754 11.19 -8.17 -15.44
N ALA A 755 11.73 -8.76 -14.37
CA ALA A 755 12.79 -9.77 -14.47
C ALA A 755 12.36 -11.05 -15.23
N SER A 756 11.09 -11.45 -15.09
CA SER A 756 10.53 -12.66 -15.74
C SER A 756 10.03 -12.42 -17.16
N THR A 757 10.17 -11.21 -17.72
CA THR A 757 9.83 -10.93 -19.12
C THR A 757 10.87 -11.59 -20.03
N PRO A 758 10.46 -12.44 -21.01
CA PRO A 758 11.41 -12.97 -21.97
C PRO A 758 12.17 -11.83 -22.65
N LEU A 759 13.49 -11.97 -22.77
CA LEU A 759 14.27 -11.09 -23.65
C LEU A 759 13.78 -11.30 -25.07
N ALA A 760 13.34 -10.22 -25.72
CA ALA A 760 12.82 -10.23 -27.09
C ALA A 760 13.89 -10.61 -28.11
#